data_f328c59351be455ab39f3cf530735a22
#
_entry.id   f328c59351be455ab39f3cf530735a22
#
_cell.length_a   1.000
_cell.length_b   1.000
_cell.length_c   1.000
_cell.angle_alpha   90.00
_cell.angle_beta   90.00
_cell.angle_gamma   90.00
#
_symmetry.space_group_name_H-M   'P 1'
#
loop_
_entity.id
_entity.type
_entity.pdbx_description
1 polymer ?
#
loop_
_entity_poly.entity_id
_entity_poly.type
_entity_poly.pdbx_seq_one_letter_code
_entity_poly.pdbx_strand_id
1 'polypeptide(L)'
;MKSCLQEDPENAVVLHFSLEYFTKPDESVAINLENFHDRELIAGNYADMQSKGNGQWTFDALLAAEADRVDYRFSIKRNGRTMVEEQRGFLHHWTVGARKEVSLKCFWQGAHGKDFLYSSAFTTCIFPDGNLKKRSRNQKYNVVLVVSEFVVPKGQELCLTGNQAVLGNWQVDKALPLSRSGSYSWQMELSAETLLFPLEYKFILRDQKTSAAIWETGDNRFLDGLSIEQETVVEHPALRLPQLEVKEAGVVMPLFSLRSNGSWGVGDFGDLKKMLTWMAKVKLHVLQILPVNDTTRTGSWADSYPYSGISVFALHPMYVDLNVLKPLENKQLTETFEEKRKVLNALPQMDYEAVNRLKNAYLEAYYQQEKSRITTSEAFLEFRKAQEEWLLPYCYFRCLQHYFGTSDFRRWPLFNKYNEQGLRTWIETEGRRDEVNYYAFVQYLLYSQLRDVHEYARRKGVILKGDIPIGVSRDSATAWRTPDYFNFDAQAGAPPDYFSENGQNWGFPTYNWKAISEDRGRWWHKRLNMMASYFDAYRIDHVLGFFRIWEIPYEYHTGMLGHFNPALPLSPEEIAQCGFGASVEEFTKAQFADPEMEKLFGLTDCVEAKNYFSLNEAGKWQLKKVYLSQRAIEAQTKPGNLRDGLLRAVTNVLFLRDKENKRRYHINIGGKSTFAYSRLEEKDRKAYDALFDDFFYHRHDEFWANGAREKLRFLTENSSMLPCAEDLGMIPACMRTVLNELQVLSLEVETMPKYSWQSFADVMQNPKLSVDTITTHDMAPLRLWWKRCPAKAQEYFNNILHREGKAPQELSGVLCEEIVRRHLESPSLLCIIAWQDWLGMDEKLRSQHPESEQINNPADPHQYWRYRMECTIEQLAENKQFEQKIISLLEETAR
;
A
#
# COMPACT_ATOMS: atom_id res chain seq x y z
N MET A 1 14.01 14.94 -29.75
CA MET A 1 15.18 14.26 -30.27
C MET A 1 16.33 15.14 -30.72
N LYS A 2 16.09 16.35 -31.26
CA LYS A 2 17.20 17.22 -31.68
C LYS A 2 17.98 17.91 -30.54
N SER A 3 17.51 17.92 -29.30
CA SER A 3 18.13 18.61 -28.17
C SER A 3 19.11 17.77 -27.34
N CYS A 4 19.19 16.46 -27.56
CA CYS A 4 20.07 15.55 -26.83
C CYS A 4 21.27 15.08 -27.61
N LEU A 5 21.33 15.36 -28.91
CA LEU A 5 22.46 15.05 -29.77
C LEU A 5 23.31 16.31 -29.91
N GLN A 6 24.52 16.27 -29.41
CA GLN A 6 25.44 17.40 -29.47
C GLN A 6 25.77 17.73 -30.91
N GLU A 7 25.79 19.04 -31.25
CA GLU A 7 26.13 19.53 -32.59
C GLU A 7 27.62 19.40 -32.95
N ASP A 8 28.48 18.94 -32.02
CA ASP A 8 29.93 18.78 -32.23
C ASP A 8 30.32 17.29 -32.26
N PRO A 9 30.47 16.69 -33.45
CA PRO A 9 30.83 15.28 -33.60
C PRO A 9 32.26 14.91 -33.12
N GLU A 10 33.17 15.89 -33.01
CA GLU A 10 34.58 15.57 -32.69
C GLU A 10 34.79 15.13 -31.25
N ASN A 11 33.85 15.48 -30.34
CA ASN A 11 33.91 15.14 -28.93
C ASN A 11 32.83 14.15 -28.46
N ALA A 12 31.92 13.69 -29.33
CA ALA A 12 30.87 12.75 -29.00
C ALA A 12 31.38 11.30 -28.96
N VAL A 13 30.71 10.44 -28.16
CA VAL A 13 30.85 8.98 -28.19
C VAL A 13 29.78 8.41 -29.13
N VAL A 14 30.20 7.61 -30.12
CA VAL A 14 29.29 6.96 -31.06
C VAL A 14 28.86 5.62 -30.47
N LEU A 15 27.54 5.42 -30.34
CA LEU A 15 26.93 4.20 -29.80
C LEU A 15 26.23 3.43 -30.92
N HIS A 16 26.55 2.15 -31.08
CA HIS A 16 25.95 1.20 -32.03
C HIS A 16 25.19 0.14 -31.24
N PHE A 17 23.86 0.29 -31.10
CA PHE A 17 23.01 -0.70 -30.47
C PHE A 17 22.66 -1.82 -31.45
N SER A 18 22.71 -3.06 -31.00
CA SER A 18 22.22 -4.22 -31.72
C SER A 18 21.40 -5.12 -30.81
N LEU A 19 20.20 -5.49 -31.27
CA LEU A 19 19.27 -6.35 -30.55
C LEU A 19 18.77 -7.47 -31.44
N GLU A 20 18.79 -8.70 -30.93
CA GLU A 20 18.16 -9.84 -31.60
C GLU A 20 16.79 -10.09 -31.01
N TYR A 21 15.72 -9.83 -31.81
CA TYR A 21 14.35 -10.06 -31.42
C TYR A 21 13.43 -10.30 -32.61
N PHE A 22 12.67 -11.41 -32.56
CA PHE A 22 11.76 -11.78 -33.64
C PHE A 22 10.38 -11.16 -33.40
N THR A 23 10.03 -10.16 -34.21
CA THR A 23 8.74 -9.49 -34.20
C THR A 23 7.74 -10.14 -35.14
N LYS A 24 6.44 -9.85 -34.96
CA LYS A 24 5.42 -10.14 -35.96
C LYS A 24 5.57 -9.20 -37.17
N PRO A 25 5.00 -9.55 -38.35
CA PRO A 25 5.20 -8.77 -39.58
C PRO A 25 4.79 -7.30 -39.51
N ASP A 26 3.85 -6.96 -38.64
CA ASP A 26 3.31 -5.59 -38.43
C ASP A 26 3.91 -4.89 -37.22
N GLU A 27 4.95 -5.49 -36.61
CA GLU A 27 5.62 -4.95 -35.43
C GLU A 27 7.03 -4.47 -35.74
N SER A 28 7.48 -3.47 -34.98
CA SER A 28 8.84 -2.93 -35.01
C SER A 28 9.40 -2.77 -33.61
N VAL A 29 10.73 -2.78 -33.49
CA VAL A 29 11.41 -2.49 -32.23
C VAL A 29 11.76 -1.01 -32.16
N ALA A 30 11.62 -0.44 -30.97
CA ALA A 30 12.02 0.91 -30.66
C ALA A 30 12.86 0.96 -29.39
N ILE A 31 13.77 1.92 -29.28
CA ILE A 31 14.64 2.17 -28.14
C ILE A 31 14.33 3.52 -27.52
N ASN A 32 14.31 3.60 -26.20
CA ASN A 32 14.29 4.84 -25.41
C ASN A 32 15.62 4.96 -24.68
N LEU A 33 16.31 6.09 -24.86
CA LEU A 33 17.57 6.40 -24.19
C LEU A 33 17.26 7.35 -23.03
N GLU A 34 17.59 6.93 -21.82
CA GLU A 34 17.44 7.73 -20.60
C GLU A 34 18.77 8.43 -20.26
N ASN A 35 18.72 9.53 -19.49
CA ASN A 35 19.90 10.27 -18.99
C ASN A 35 20.71 11.09 -19.99
N PHE A 36 20.05 11.73 -20.94
CA PHE A 36 20.67 12.82 -21.68
C PHE A 36 20.29 14.19 -21.10
N HIS A 37 21.02 14.68 -20.10
CA HIS A 37 21.00 15.99 -19.46
C HIS A 37 19.82 16.36 -18.54
N ASP A 38 18.61 15.84 -18.67
CA ASP A 38 17.53 16.06 -17.72
C ASP A 38 16.97 14.69 -17.27
N ARG A 39 17.01 14.44 -15.97
CA ARG A 39 16.69 13.17 -15.30
C ARG A 39 15.21 12.74 -15.40
N GLU A 40 14.45 13.23 -16.35
CA GLU A 40 13.07 12.86 -16.57
C GLU A 40 12.94 12.07 -17.87
N LEU A 41 12.58 10.78 -17.74
CA LEU A 41 11.97 10.03 -18.82
C LEU A 41 10.72 10.77 -19.29
N ILE A 42 10.76 11.31 -20.49
CA ILE A 42 9.52 11.67 -21.17
C ILE A 42 8.87 10.34 -21.58
N ALA A 43 7.93 9.84 -20.80
CA ALA A 43 7.18 8.62 -21.08
C ALA A 43 6.68 8.67 -22.55
N GLY A 44 7.09 7.66 -23.36
CA GLY A 44 6.66 7.51 -24.74
C GLY A 44 7.61 8.03 -25.82
N ASN A 45 8.82 8.49 -25.50
CA ASN A 45 9.80 8.96 -26.50
C ASN A 45 10.73 7.83 -26.99
N TYR A 46 10.15 6.82 -27.64
CA TYR A 46 10.92 5.73 -28.24
C TYR A 46 11.28 6.06 -29.71
N ALA A 47 12.57 5.96 -30.02
CA ALA A 47 13.08 5.99 -31.40
C ALA A 47 12.95 4.63 -32.07
N ASP A 48 12.52 4.58 -33.32
CA ASP A 48 12.41 3.34 -34.06
C ASP A 48 13.80 2.81 -34.45
N MET A 49 14.06 1.52 -34.22
CA MET A 49 15.25 0.83 -34.65
C MET A 49 15.12 0.37 -36.11
N GLN A 50 16.27 0.17 -36.77
CA GLN A 50 16.33 -0.32 -38.16
C GLN A 50 16.41 -1.84 -38.16
N SER A 51 15.50 -2.50 -38.87
CA SER A 51 15.58 -3.93 -39.12
C SER A 51 16.66 -4.24 -40.14
N LYS A 52 17.53 -5.23 -39.83
CA LYS A 52 18.52 -5.80 -40.76
C LYS A 52 18.09 -7.16 -41.30
N GLY A 53 16.88 -7.60 -40.97
CA GLY A 53 16.38 -8.95 -41.29
C GLY A 53 16.78 -10.00 -40.25
N ASN A 54 16.19 -11.19 -40.32
CA ASN A 54 16.46 -12.32 -39.41
C ASN A 54 16.36 -11.95 -37.90
N GLY A 55 15.46 -11.07 -37.52
CA GLY A 55 15.31 -10.66 -36.13
C GLY A 55 16.38 -9.69 -35.64
N GLN A 56 17.27 -9.20 -36.47
CA GLN A 56 18.33 -8.24 -36.10
C GLN A 56 17.83 -6.80 -36.23
N TRP A 57 17.99 -6.04 -35.16
CA TRP A 57 17.60 -4.62 -35.05
C TRP A 57 18.81 -3.78 -34.65
N THR A 58 18.99 -2.62 -35.26
CA THR A 58 20.11 -1.72 -34.97
C THR A 58 19.65 -0.28 -34.76
N PHE A 59 20.39 0.48 -33.95
CA PHE A 59 20.20 1.90 -33.73
C PHE A 59 21.53 2.57 -33.41
N ASP A 60 21.81 3.69 -34.04
CA ASP A 60 23.01 4.50 -33.80
C ASP A 60 22.66 5.78 -33.05
N ALA A 61 23.45 6.14 -32.05
CA ALA A 61 23.28 7.36 -31.26
C ALA A 61 24.62 8.06 -31.00
N LEU A 62 24.57 9.37 -30.79
CA LEU A 62 25.71 10.19 -30.37
C LEU A 62 25.51 10.60 -28.91
N LEU A 63 26.47 10.26 -28.06
CA LEU A 63 26.46 10.58 -26.65
C LEU A 63 27.42 11.73 -26.36
N ALA A 64 27.01 12.69 -25.54
CA ALA A 64 27.89 13.77 -25.09
C ALA A 64 29.09 13.23 -24.31
N ALA A 65 30.28 13.75 -24.54
CA ALA A 65 31.53 13.28 -23.93
C ALA A 65 31.56 13.35 -22.39
N GLU A 66 30.70 14.16 -21.81
CA GLU A 66 30.57 14.38 -20.36
C GLU A 66 29.70 13.31 -19.66
N ALA A 67 28.98 12.49 -20.41
CA ALA A 67 28.12 11.46 -19.84
C ALA A 67 28.97 10.34 -19.19
N ASP A 68 28.64 10.01 -17.94
CA ASP A 68 29.29 8.91 -17.20
C ASP A 68 28.57 7.57 -17.40
N ARG A 69 27.27 7.61 -17.79
CA ARG A 69 26.42 6.41 -17.91
C ARG A 69 25.34 6.62 -18.96
N VAL A 70 24.95 5.54 -19.61
CA VAL A 70 23.79 5.45 -20.52
C VAL A 70 22.80 4.46 -19.97
N ASP A 71 21.57 4.86 -19.80
CA ASP A 71 20.44 3.99 -19.44
C ASP A 71 19.47 3.94 -20.64
N TYR A 72 18.96 2.75 -20.93
CA TYR A 72 18.07 2.58 -22.07
C TYR A 72 17.10 1.42 -21.89
N ARG A 73 16.05 1.39 -22.72
CA ARG A 73 14.98 0.40 -22.70
C ARG A 73 14.43 0.21 -24.09
N PHE A 74 13.95 -1.01 -24.37
CA PHE A 74 13.29 -1.34 -25.63
C PHE A 74 11.77 -1.40 -25.49
N SER A 75 11.09 -1.25 -26.64
CA SER A 75 9.65 -1.47 -26.76
C SER A 75 9.30 -2.06 -28.11
N ILE A 76 8.16 -2.75 -28.18
CA ILE A 76 7.55 -3.24 -29.41
C ILE A 76 6.42 -2.30 -29.82
N LYS A 77 6.48 -1.80 -31.03
CA LYS A 77 5.45 -0.95 -31.61
C LYS A 77 4.67 -1.69 -32.70
N ARG A 78 3.38 -1.38 -32.81
CA ARG A 78 2.51 -1.78 -33.91
C ARG A 78 1.76 -0.54 -34.41
N ASN A 79 1.84 -0.24 -35.70
CA ASN A 79 1.25 0.96 -36.30
C ASN A 79 1.62 2.25 -35.55
N GLY A 80 2.88 2.37 -35.12
CA GLY A 80 3.39 3.54 -34.40
C GLY A 80 2.96 3.65 -32.93
N ARG A 81 2.20 2.69 -32.40
CA ARG A 81 1.79 2.64 -30.98
C ARG A 81 2.59 1.59 -30.22
N THR A 82 3.09 1.94 -29.06
CA THR A 82 3.75 0.99 -28.15
C THR A 82 2.73 -0.06 -27.70
N MET A 83 3.05 -1.32 -27.93
CA MET A 83 2.23 -2.49 -27.56
C MET A 83 2.79 -3.23 -26.36
N VAL A 84 4.10 -3.38 -26.30
CA VAL A 84 4.81 -4.09 -25.25
C VAL A 84 6.06 -3.29 -24.90
N GLU A 85 6.30 -3.11 -23.62
CA GLU A 85 7.56 -2.60 -23.09
C GLU A 85 8.28 -3.71 -22.33
N GLU A 86 9.59 -3.57 -22.19
CA GLU A 86 10.36 -4.45 -21.32
C GLU A 86 9.86 -4.38 -19.87
N GLN A 87 10.32 -5.32 -19.06
CA GLN A 87 9.95 -5.45 -17.65
C GLN A 87 9.99 -4.08 -16.96
N ARG A 88 8.93 -3.77 -16.25
CA ARG A 88 8.78 -2.51 -15.52
C ARG A 88 9.89 -2.35 -14.48
N GLY A 89 10.50 -1.16 -14.45
CA GLY A 89 11.60 -0.82 -13.54
C GLY A 89 12.96 -1.32 -14.00
N PHE A 90 13.02 -2.27 -14.95
CA PHE A 90 14.29 -2.68 -15.56
C PHE A 90 14.81 -1.62 -16.53
N LEU A 91 16.10 -1.33 -16.43
CA LEU A 91 16.84 -0.49 -17.34
C LEU A 91 18.13 -1.18 -17.70
N HIS A 92 18.38 -1.31 -18.99
CA HIS A 92 19.75 -1.59 -19.45
C HIS A 92 20.61 -0.40 -19.07
N HIS A 93 21.82 -0.67 -18.63
CA HIS A 93 22.76 0.40 -18.31
C HIS A 93 24.18 0.02 -18.67
N TRP A 94 24.91 1.03 -19.11
CA TRP A 94 26.32 0.91 -19.38
C TRP A 94 27.06 2.16 -18.89
N THR A 95 28.20 1.96 -18.22
CA THR A 95 29.05 3.04 -17.76
C THR A 95 30.08 3.37 -18.82
N VAL A 96 30.16 4.62 -19.25
CA VAL A 96 30.99 5.10 -20.32
C VAL A 96 32.47 4.82 -20.06
N GLY A 97 33.16 4.17 -21.01
CA GLY A 97 34.58 3.85 -20.99
C GLY A 97 35.45 4.97 -21.57
N ALA A 98 36.64 4.57 -22.06
CA ALA A 98 37.61 5.49 -22.67
C ALA A 98 37.50 5.61 -24.19
N ARG A 99 36.75 4.74 -24.82
CA ARG A 99 36.65 4.68 -26.29
C ARG A 99 35.55 5.59 -26.81
N LYS A 100 35.77 6.21 -27.96
CA LYS A 100 34.79 7.08 -28.62
C LYS A 100 33.79 6.31 -29.51
N GLU A 101 34.02 5.05 -29.79
CA GLU A 101 33.13 4.18 -30.55
C GLU A 101 32.82 2.93 -29.77
N VAL A 102 31.56 2.63 -29.60
CA VAL A 102 31.04 1.56 -28.72
C VAL A 102 29.94 0.78 -29.41
N SER A 103 30.10 -0.53 -29.49
CA SER A 103 29.11 -1.51 -29.95
C SER A 103 28.43 -2.15 -28.75
N LEU A 104 27.11 -2.04 -28.62
CA LEU A 104 26.32 -2.65 -27.57
C LEU A 104 25.51 -3.80 -28.14
N LYS A 105 25.87 -5.03 -27.75
CA LYS A 105 25.12 -6.25 -28.07
C LYS A 105 24.10 -6.50 -26.96
N CYS A 106 22.86 -6.10 -27.22
CA CYS A 106 21.77 -6.08 -26.26
C CYS A 106 20.88 -7.32 -26.35
N PHE A 107 20.08 -7.57 -25.33
CA PHE A 107 19.03 -8.58 -25.33
C PHE A 107 17.68 -7.94 -24.94
N TRP A 108 16.57 -8.63 -25.23
CA TRP A 108 15.24 -8.24 -24.81
C TRP A 108 14.95 -8.76 -23.40
N GLN A 109 14.61 -7.86 -22.47
CA GLN A 109 14.19 -8.22 -21.12
C GLN A 109 12.67 -8.40 -21.07
N GLY A 110 12.24 -9.65 -21.17
CA GLY A 110 10.81 -9.97 -21.04
C GLY A 110 10.29 -9.76 -19.63
N ALA A 111 8.97 -9.61 -19.50
CA ALA A 111 8.32 -9.55 -18.19
C ALA A 111 8.39 -10.92 -17.48
N HIS A 112 9.15 -11.01 -16.40
CA HIS A 112 9.37 -12.27 -15.65
C HIS A 112 8.67 -12.31 -14.28
N GLY A 113 7.78 -11.38 -13.99
CA GLY A 113 7.08 -11.30 -12.70
C GLY A 113 7.99 -10.94 -11.52
N LYS A 114 9.08 -10.20 -11.79
CA LYS A 114 10.05 -9.74 -10.80
C LYS A 114 10.10 -8.21 -10.63
N ASP A 115 9.06 -7.51 -11.03
CA ASP A 115 8.99 -6.04 -10.94
C ASP A 115 9.23 -5.54 -9.51
N PHE A 116 8.88 -6.35 -8.50
CA PHE A 116 9.11 -6.03 -7.10
C PHE A 116 10.57 -5.74 -6.78
N LEU A 117 11.54 -6.41 -7.45
CA LEU A 117 12.96 -6.17 -7.25
C LEU A 117 13.39 -4.74 -7.62
N TYR A 118 12.71 -4.12 -8.56
CA TYR A 118 13.01 -2.75 -9.01
C TYR A 118 12.28 -1.67 -8.19
N SER A 119 11.46 -2.08 -7.22
CA SER A 119 10.89 -1.12 -6.28
C SER A 119 11.97 -0.51 -5.37
N SER A 120 11.72 0.71 -4.87
CA SER A 120 12.64 1.37 -3.95
C SER A 120 12.84 0.56 -2.65
N ALA A 121 11.88 -0.29 -2.27
CA ALA A 121 12.02 -1.21 -1.15
C ALA A 121 13.26 -2.11 -1.30
N PHE A 122 13.53 -2.58 -2.51
CA PHE A 122 14.68 -3.44 -2.75
C PHE A 122 15.90 -2.69 -3.26
N THR A 123 15.74 -1.75 -4.19
CA THR A 123 16.88 -1.03 -4.80
C THR A 123 17.54 0.00 -3.88
N THR A 124 16.84 0.47 -2.84
CA THR A 124 17.37 1.47 -1.91
C THR A 124 17.58 0.97 -0.49
N CYS A 125 16.82 -0.07 -0.06
CA CYS A 125 16.94 -0.59 1.30
C CYS A 125 17.74 -1.89 1.36
N ILE A 126 17.33 -2.93 0.61
CA ILE A 126 17.92 -4.29 0.74
C ILE A 126 19.17 -4.46 -0.14
N PHE A 127 19.12 -3.99 -1.38
CA PHE A 127 20.21 -4.11 -2.35
C PHE A 127 20.64 -2.73 -2.89
N PRO A 128 20.93 -1.74 -2.03
CA PRO A 128 21.30 -0.40 -2.50
C PRO A 128 22.53 -0.46 -3.40
N ASP A 129 22.61 0.40 -4.40
CA ASP A 129 23.76 0.48 -5.31
C ASP A 129 25.09 0.69 -4.58
N GLY A 130 25.05 1.32 -3.41
CA GLY A 130 26.23 1.60 -2.63
C GLY A 130 27.18 2.58 -3.33
N ASN A 131 28.45 2.59 -2.90
CA ASN A 131 29.51 3.32 -3.60
C ASN A 131 30.00 2.47 -4.78
N LEU A 132 29.26 2.46 -5.88
CA LEU A 132 29.75 1.81 -7.11
C LEU A 132 31.09 2.43 -7.49
N LYS A 133 32.11 1.60 -7.72
CA LYS A 133 33.38 2.07 -8.22
C LYS A 133 33.15 2.66 -9.62
N LYS A 134 33.55 3.91 -9.81
CA LYS A 134 33.59 4.48 -11.15
C LYS A 134 34.48 3.57 -12.02
N ARG A 135 34.00 3.26 -13.21
CA ARG A 135 34.76 2.49 -14.17
C ARG A 135 36.08 3.22 -14.49
N SER A 136 37.17 2.45 -14.60
CA SER A 136 38.46 3.00 -15.03
C SER A 136 38.36 3.41 -16.50
N ARG A 137 38.65 4.65 -16.82
CA ARG A 137 38.79 5.08 -18.23
C ARG A 137 40.13 4.66 -18.81
N ASN A 138 40.46 3.38 -18.69
CA ASN A 138 41.69 2.81 -19.24
C ASN A 138 41.41 2.25 -20.64
N GLN A 139 42.11 2.80 -21.64
CA GLN A 139 41.95 2.39 -23.06
C GLN A 139 42.37 0.94 -23.33
N LYS A 140 43.08 0.27 -22.43
CA LYS A 140 43.45 -1.11 -22.51
C LYS A 140 42.26 -2.08 -22.50
N TYR A 141 41.20 -1.72 -21.80
CA TYR A 141 39.99 -2.53 -21.67
C TYR A 141 38.96 -2.05 -22.68
N ASN A 142 38.59 -2.92 -23.61
CA ASN A 142 37.62 -2.61 -24.66
C ASN A 142 36.55 -3.69 -24.86
N VAL A 143 36.47 -4.68 -23.96
CA VAL A 143 35.39 -5.67 -23.90
C VAL A 143 34.76 -5.62 -22.53
N VAL A 144 33.44 -5.44 -22.47
CA VAL A 144 32.66 -5.38 -21.22
C VAL A 144 31.57 -6.43 -21.28
N LEU A 145 31.63 -7.41 -20.40
CA LEU A 145 30.56 -8.38 -20.21
C LEU A 145 29.67 -7.88 -19.08
N VAL A 146 28.40 -7.68 -19.35
CA VAL A 146 27.41 -7.20 -18.38
C VAL A 146 26.42 -8.31 -18.06
N VAL A 147 26.19 -8.57 -16.80
CA VAL A 147 25.15 -9.48 -16.28
C VAL A 147 24.13 -8.67 -15.54
N SER A 148 22.86 -8.79 -15.90
CA SER A 148 21.75 -8.10 -15.26
C SER A 148 20.85 -9.09 -14.50
N GLU A 149 20.01 -8.57 -13.59
CA GLU A 149 19.02 -9.32 -12.80
C GLU A 149 19.56 -10.49 -11.97
N PHE A 150 20.76 -10.36 -11.43
CA PHE A 150 21.34 -11.43 -10.64
C PHE A 150 21.69 -10.99 -9.21
N VAL A 151 21.06 -11.62 -8.23
CA VAL A 151 21.39 -11.43 -6.81
C VAL A 151 22.42 -12.48 -6.39
N VAL A 152 23.61 -12.01 -6.01
CA VAL A 152 24.67 -12.89 -5.51
C VAL A 152 24.43 -13.17 -4.03
N PRO A 153 24.33 -14.45 -3.62
CA PRO A 153 24.15 -14.83 -2.22
C PRO A 153 25.30 -14.32 -1.33
N LYS A 154 24.97 -14.00 -0.09
CA LYS A 154 25.97 -13.54 0.89
C LYS A 154 27.07 -14.61 1.09
N GLY A 155 28.33 -14.18 1.05
CA GLY A 155 29.49 -15.08 1.17
C GLY A 155 29.88 -15.77 -0.12
N GLN A 156 29.19 -15.49 -1.22
CA GLN A 156 29.55 -15.93 -2.56
C GLN A 156 30.01 -14.76 -3.43
N GLU A 157 30.65 -15.06 -4.55
CA GLU A 157 31.01 -14.10 -5.58
C GLU A 157 30.69 -14.67 -6.97
N LEU A 158 30.24 -13.78 -7.86
CA LEU A 158 30.00 -14.13 -9.26
C LEU A 158 31.32 -14.01 -10.01
N CYS A 159 31.75 -15.10 -10.67
CA CYS A 159 33.02 -15.17 -11.40
C CYS A 159 32.82 -15.62 -12.84
N LEU A 160 33.77 -15.23 -13.70
CA LEU A 160 33.90 -15.66 -15.08
C LEU A 160 35.08 -16.63 -15.21
N THR A 161 34.88 -17.74 -15.91
CA THR A 161 35.97 -18.67 -16.30
C THR A 161 35.79 -19.14 -17.75
N GLY A 162 36.83 -19.56 -18.40
CA GLY A 162 36.76 -19.94 -19.80
C GLY A 162 37.99 -20.71 -20.32
N ASN A 163 38.03 -20.92 -21.63
CA ASN A 163 38.99 -21.79 -22.34
C ASN A 163 40.41 -21.21 -22.49
N GLN A 164 40.72 -20.07 -21.87
CA GLN A 164 42.02 -19.39 -22.04
C GLN A 164 42.64 -19.04 -20.69
N ALA A 165 43.97 -18.87 -20.68
CA ALA A 165 44.73 -18.56 -19.49
C ALA A 165 44.26 -17.26 -18.82
N VAL A 166 43.92 -16.23 -19.59
CA VAL A 166 43.37 -14.98 -19.10
C VAL A 166 42.00 -15.15 -18.38
N LEU A 167 41.26 -16.21 -18.69
CA LEU A 167 40.01 -16.58 -18.05
C LEU A 167 40.17 -17.77 -17.08
N GLY A 168 41.38 -18.12 -16.69
CA GLY A 168 41.68 -19.16 -15.71
C GLY A 168 41.65 -20.61 -16.24
N ASN A 169 41.48 -20.86 -17.54
CA ASN A 169 41.50 -22.21 -18.13
C ASN A 169 40.54 -23.19 -17.42
N TRP A 170 39.30 -22.76 -17.17
CA TRP A 170 38.26 -23.51 -16.46
C TRP A 170 38.61 -23.88 -15.00
N GLN A 171 39.64 -23.26 -14.39
CA GLN A 171 40.01 -23.48 -12.99
C GLN A 171 39.28 -22.53 -12.09
N VAL A 172 38.54 -23.05 -11.12
CA VAL A 172 37.67 -22.27 -10.20
C VAL A 172 38.49 -21.25 -9.40
N ASP A 173 39.67 -21.64 -8.92
CA ASP A 173 40.57 -20.78 -8.14
C ASP A 173 41.15 -19.61 -8.94
N LYS A 174 41.19 -19.75 -10.27
CA LYS A 174 41.67 -18.72 -11.21
C LYS A 174 40.53 -17.96 -11.91
N ALA A 175 39.29 -18.28 -11.63
CA ALA A 175 38.16 -17.59 -12.20
C ALA A 175 38.15 -16.09 -11.77
N LEU A 176 37.79 -15.22 -12.69
CA LEU A 176 37.83 -13.76 -12.51
C LEU A 176 36.54 -13.27 -11.82
N PRO A 177 36.62 -12.61 -10.68
CA PRO A 177 35.43 -12.07 -10.03
C PRO A 177 34.87 -10.85 -10.79
N LEU A 178 33.54 -10.81 -11.02
CA LEU A 178 32.87 -9.67 -11.61
C LEU A 178 32.73 -8.54 -10.56
N SER A 179 32.78 -7.32 -11.06
CA SER A 179 32.54 -6.13 -10.26
C SER A 179 31.05 -5.77 -10.30
N ARG A 180 30.50 -5.32 -9.16
CA ARG A 180 29.12 -4.84 -9.11
C ARG A 180 29.00 -3.51 -9.85
N SER A 181 28.01 -3.37 -10.74
CA SER A 181 27.74 -2.18 -11.55
C SER A 181 26.36 -1.55 -11.27
N GLY A 182 25.51 -2.22 -10.50
CA GLY A 182 24.18 -1.79 -10.10
C GLY A 182 23.59 -2.67 -8.99
N SER A 183 22.36 -2.43 -8.57
CA SER A 183 21.67 -3.22 -7.52
C SER A 183 21.67 -4.72 -7.85
N TYR A 184 21.44 -5.06 -9.12
CA TYR A 184 21.36 -6.43 -9.64
C TYR A 184 22.25 -6.66 -10.84
N SER A 185 23.22 -5.75 -11.07
CA SER A 185 24.06 -5.79 -12.26
C SER A 185 25.52 -5.96 -11.90
N TRP A 186 26.21 -6.75 -12.72
CA TRP A 186 27.61 -7.10 -12.55
C TRP A 186 28.34 -6.95 -13.89
N GLN A 187 29.59 -6.56 -13.85
CA GLN A 187 30.38 -6.38 -15.05
C GLN A 187 31.80 -6.96 -14.92
N MET A 188 32.37 -7.38 -16.07
CA MET A 188 33.75 -7.77 -16.25
C MET A 188 34.34 -6.99 -17.40
N GLU A 189 35.53 -6.43 -17.20
CA GLU A 189 36.29 -5.72 -18.23
C GLU A 189 37.48 -6.57 -18.71
N LEU A 190 37.59 -6.77 -20.01
CA LEU A 190 38.63 -7.54 -20.66
C LEU A 190 39.26 -6.73 -21.78
N SER A 191 40.45 -7.14 -22.24
CA SER A 191 41.13 -6.57 -23.40
C SER A 191 41.02 -7.54 -24.58
N ALA A 192 40.47 -7.11 -25.71
CA ALA A 192 40.37 -7.90 -26.93
C ALA A 192 41.75 -8.33 -27.45
N GLU A 193 42.80 -7.55 -27.19
CA GLU A 193 44.18 -7.87 -27.58
C GLU A 193 44.71 -9.15 -26.90
N THR A 194 44.18 -9.49 -25.73
CA THR A 194 44.61 -10.66 -24.93
C THR A 194 43.69 -11.87 -25.11
N LEU A 195 42.65 -11.74 -25.93
CA LEU A 195 41.65 -12.78 -26.16
C LEU A 195 41.91 -13.47 -27.51
N LEU A 196 41.76 -14.78 -27.50
CA LEU A 196 41.74 -15.60 -28.71
C LEU A 196 40.31 -15.99 -29.03
N PHE A 197 39.92 -15.98 -30.29
CA PHE A 197 38.56 -16.29 -30.74
C PHE A 197 38.53 -17.59 -31.55
N PRO A 198 37.48 -18.42 -31.39
CA PRO A 198 36.29 -18.21 -30.58
C PRO A 198 36.57 -18.29 -29.06
N LEU A 199 36.01 -17.37 -28.28
CA LEU A 199 36.12 -17.38 -26.84
C LEU A 199 34.98 -18.19 -26.26
N GLU A 200 35.33 -19.23 -25.46
CA GLU A 200 34.35 -20.01 -24.70
C GLU A 200 34.43 -19.65 -23.20
N TYR A 201 33.29 -19.45 -22.56
CA TYR A 201 33.23 -19.07 -21.13
C TYR A 201 31.94 -19.49 -20.46
N LYS A 202 31.95 -19.49 -19.13
CA LYS A 202 30.80 -19.65 -18.24
C LYS A 202 30.89 -18.72 -17.04
N PHE A 203 29.74 -18.42 -16.46
CA PHE A 203 29.66 -17.80 -15.15
C PHE A 203 29.57 -18.89 -14.08
N ILE A 204 30.17 -18.63 -12.92
CA ILE A 204 30.11 -19.49 -11.73
C ILE A 204 29.86 -18.67 -10.49
N LEU A 205 29.17 -19.27 -9.51
CA LEU A 205 29.10 -18.74 -8.13
C LEU A 205 30.18 -19.47 -7.33
N ARG A 206 31.14 -18.72 -6.80
CA ARG A 206 32.24 -19.23 -5.97
C ARG A 206 32.05 -18.87 -4.52
N ASP A 207 32.08 -19.83 -3.61
CA ASP A 207 32.08 -19.57 -2.17
C ASP A 207 33.41 -18.95 -1.76
N GLN A 208 33.36 -17.82 -1.03
CA GLN A 208 34.54 -17.04 -0.67
C GLN A 208 35.41 -17.71 0.41
N LYS A 209 34.90 -18.71 1.14
CA LYS A 209 35.62 -19.40 2.21
C LYS A 209 36.18 -20.74 1.77
N THR A 210 35.35 -21.51 1.05
CA THR A 210 35.69 -22.91 0.67
C THR A 210 36.19 -23.04 -0.76
N SER A 211 36.06 -21.99 -1.58
CA SER A 211 36.30 -22.00 -3.03
C SER A 211 35.45 -23.04 -3.80
N ALA A 212 34.44 -23.62 -3.17
CA ALA A 212 33.47 -24.46 -3.88
C ALA A 212 32.71 -23.59 -4.90
N ALA A 213 32.37 -24.16 -6.07
CA ALA A 213 31.71 -23.42 -7.12
C ALA A 213 30.47 -24.13 -7.64
N ILE A 214 29.42 -23.33 -7.91
CA ILE A 214 28.25 -23.74 -8.66
C ILE A 214 28.42 -23.22 -10.08
N TRP A 215 28.39 -24.11 -11.03
CA TRP A 215 28.60 -23.82 -12.44
C TRP A 215 27.26 -23.49 -13.11
N GLU A 216 27.30 -22.54 -14.06
CA GLU A 216 26.18 -22.27 -14.94
C GLU A 216 25.82 -23.54 -15.74
N THR A 217 24.55 -23.92 -15.78
CA THR A 217 24.05 -25.12 -16.48
C THR A 217 24.04 -24.92 -18.01
N GLY A 218 23.85 -26.01 -18.77
CA GLY A 218 23.80 -26.02 -20.25
C GLY A 218 25.15 -25.75 -20.89
N ASP A 219 25.13 -25.34 -22.17
CA ASP A 219 26.34 -25.19 -23.00
C ASP A 219 27.18 -23.98 -22.60
N ASN A 220 28.47 -23.98 -23.04
CA ASN A 220 29.33 -22.82 -22.88
C ASN A 220 28.78 -21.62 -23.68
N ARG A 221 29.07 -20.42 -23.22
CA ARG A 221 28.83 -19.20 -23.99
C ARG A 221 29.95 -18.93 -24.93
N PHE A 222 29.65 -18.30 -26.07
CA PHE A 222 30.63 -18.07 -27.15
C PHE A 222 30.69 -16.61 -27.57
N LEU A 223 31.88 -16.14 -27.91
CA LEU A 223 32.12 -14.92 -28.68
C LEU A 223 33.04 -15.25 -29.84
N ASP A 224 32.59 -15.00 -31.08
CA ASP A 224 33.31 -15.41 -32.28
C ASP A 224 34.40 -14.44 -32.74
N GLY A 225 34.30 -13.19 -32.33
CA GLY A 225 35.27 -12.15 -32.65
C GLY A 225 34.86 -10.79 -32.21
N LEU A 226 35.81 -9.90 -31.90
CA LEU A 226 35.57 -8.51 -31.45
C LEU A 226 36.62 -7.59 -32.09
N SER A 227 36.21 -6.34 -32.39
CA SER A 227 37.15 -5.32 -32.85
C SER A 227 38.05 -4.84 -31.71
N ILE A 228 39.32 -4.64 -32.00
CA ILE A 228 40.28 -4.04 -31.04
C ILE A 228 40.23 -2.51 -31.07
N GLU A 229 39.59 -1.90 -32.07
CA GLU A 229 39.55 -0.45 -32.24
C GLU A 229 38.40 0.20 -31.49
N GLN A 230 37.27 -0.52 -31.36
CA GLN A 230 36.07 -0.05 -30.67
C GLN A 230 35.88 -0.81 -29.33
N GLU A 231 35.09 -0.24 -28.46
CA GLU A 231 34.60 -0.94 -27.27
C GLU A 231 33.40 -1.81 -27.62
N THR A 232 33.38 -3.06 -27.14
CA THR A 232 32.24 -3.94 -27.30
C THR A 232 31.65 -4.26 -25.92
N VAL A 233 30.38 -3.92 -25.71
CA VAL A 233 29.59 -4.30 -24.55
C VAL A 233 28.69 -5.46 -24.92
N VAL A 234 28.78 -6.54 -24.17
CA VAL A 234 27.95 -7.73 -24.37
C VAL A 234 27.10 -7.94 -23.14
N GLU A 235 25.82 -7.74 -23.30
CA GLU A 235 24.86 -7.99 -22.24
C GLU A 235 24.42 -9.43 -22.21
N HIS A 236 24.29 -9.98 -21.03
CA HIS A 236 23.85 -11.34 -20.80
C HIS A 236 22.47 -11.35 -20.17
N PRO A 237 21.48 -12.02 -20.78
CA PRO A 237 20.22 -12.31 -20.13
C PRO A 237 20.43 -13.18 -18.89
N ALA A 238 19.38 -13.46 -18.15
CA ALA A 238 19.39 -14.25 -16.92
C ALA A 238 20.39 -15.40 -16.93
N LEU A 239 21.25 -15.46 -15.93
CA LEU A 239 22.22 -16.54 -15.77
C LEU A 239 21.50 -17.86 -15.44
N ARG A 240 22.00 -18.97 -15.97
CA ARG A 240 21.54 -20.33 -15.68
C ARG A 240 22.19 -20.87 -14.39
N LEU A 241 22.19 -20.02 -13.35
CA LEU A 241 22.64 -20.28 -11.99
C LEU A 241 21.43 -20.26 -11.04
N PRO A 242 21.51 -20.94 -9.89
CA PRO A 242 20.46 -20.85 -8.88
C PRO A 242 20.21 -19.39 -8.48
N GLN A 243 18.96 -18.97 -8.56
CA GLN A 243 18.54 -17.63 -8.13
C GLN A 243 18.33 -17.63 -6.62
N LEU A 244 18.79 -16.57 -5.95
CA LEU A 244 18.47 -16.36 -4.53
C LEU A 244 16.96 -16.08 -4.42
N GLU A 245 16.28 -16.81 -3.56
CA GLU A 245 14.94 -16.44 -3.14
C GLU A 245 15.01 -15.27 -2.17
N VAL A 246 14.44 -14.15 -2.58
CA VAL A 246 14.36 -12.97 -1.73
C VAL A 246 13.13 -13.10 -0.83
N LYS A 247 13.34 -13.06 0.48
CA LYS A 247 12.31 -13.10 1.51
C LYS A 247 12.72 -12.17 2.63
N GLU A 248 11.80 -11.32 3.10
CA GLU A 248 12.09 -10.37 4.16
C GLU A 248 11.07 -10.50 5.30
N ALA A 249 11.53 -10.31 6.53
CA ALA A 249 10.71 -10.30 7.71
C ALA A 249 10.58 -8.90 8.32
N GLY A 250 9.46 -8.65 8.99
CA GLY A 250 9.21 -7.36 9.57
C GLY A 250 8.14 -7.33 10.66
N VAL A 251 7.81 -6.11 11.04
CA VAL A 251 6.84 -5.79 12.08
C VAL A 251 5.78 -4.86 11.53
N VAL A 252 4.52 -5.06 11.93
CA VAL A 252 3.46 -4.05 11.79
C VAL A 252 3.10 -3.51 13.16
N MET A 253 3.04 -2.16 13.27
CA MET A 253 2.62 -1.49 14.48
C MET A 253 2.14 -0.06 14.19
N PRO A 254 1.19 0.48 14.96
CA PRO A 254 0.86 1.90 14.90
C PRO A 254 2.03 2.75 15.39
N LEU A 255 2.34 3.84 14.69
CA LEU A 255 3.38 4.77 15.16
C LEU A 255 3.09 5.29 16.57
N PHE A 256 1.81 5.65 16.86
CA PHE A 256 1.41 6.15 18.17
C PHE A 256 1.65 5.16 19.33
N SER A 257 1.77 3.86 19.04
CA SER A 257 1.99 2.83 20.06
C SER A 257 3.43 2.76 20.57
N LEU A 258 4.39 3.31 19.85
CA LEU A 258 5.79 3.32 20.27
C LEU A 258 5.97 4.03 21.63
N ARG A 259 6.89 3.49 22.42
CA ARG A 259 7.22 4.01 23.75
C ARG A 259 8.72 4.02 23.99
N SER A 260 9.24 5.17 24.33
CA SER A 260 10.61 5.34 24.84
C SER A 260 10.63 6.18 26.12
N ASN A 261 11.77 6.25 26.78
CA ASN A 261 11.93 7.11 27.96
C ASN A 261 11.68 8.60 27.63
N GLY A 262 11.92 9.00 26.38
CA GLY A 262 11.73 10.37 25.90
C GLY A 262 10.36 10.67 25.28
N SER A 263 9.46 9.70 25.17
CA SER A 263 8.15 9.91 24.51
C SER A 263 7.28 10.91 25.28
N TRP A 264 6.37 11.55 24.54
CA TRP A 264 5.41 12.55 25.07
C TRP A 264 4.00 11.96 25.33
N GLY A 265 3.95 10.69 25.75
CA GLY A 265 2.70 9.95 25.95
C GLY A 265 2.16 9.29 24.67
N VAL A 266 2.88 9.45 23.56
CA VAL A 266 2.60 8.90 22.23
C VAL A 266 3.93 8.63 21.53
N GLY A 267 4.00 7.63 20.67
CA GLY A 267 5.14 7.43 19.79
C GLY A 267 5.19 8.49 18.70
N ASP A 268 6.38 8.97 18.38
CA ASP A 268 6.63 10.01 17.38
C ASP A 268 7.80 9.65 16.45
N PHE A 269 8.19 10.57 15.57
CA PHE A 269 9.25 10.32 14.59
C PHE A 269 10.64 10.10 15.21
N GLY A 270 10.89 10.60 16.41
CA GLY A 270 12.11 10.29 17.18
C GLY A 270 12.10 8.85 17.68
N ASP A 271 10.97 8.39 18.21
CA ASP A 271 10.80 7.00 18.65
C ASP A 271 10.88 6.04 17.48
N LEU A 272 10.37 6.44 16.30
CA LEU A 272 10.46 5.64 15.09
C LEU A 272 11.93 5.37 14.68
N LYS A 273 12.82 6.37 14.76
CA LYS A 273 14.26 6.18 14.53
C LYS A 273 14.92 5.21 15.52
N LYS A 274 14.54 5.28 16.78
CA LYS A 274 15.03 4.33 17.79
C LYS A 274 14.59 2.89 17.46
N MET A 275 13.32 2.71 17.08
CA MET A 275 12.79 1.39 16.68
C MET A 275 13.50 0.84 15.45
N LEU A 276 13.73 1.68 14.43
CA LEU A 276 14.48 1.30 13.21
C LEU A 276 15.93 0.87 13.55
N THR A 277 16.55 1.53 14.52
CA THR A 277 17.90 1.16 15.00
C THR A 277 17.90 -0.24 15.61
N TRP A 278 16.94 -0.53 16.46
CA TRP A 278 16.78 -1.84 17.07
C TRP A 278 16.45 -2.94 16.05
N MET A 279 15.52 -2.67 15.12
CA MET A 279 15.14 -3.62 14.06
C MET A 279 16.32 -4.00 13.18
N ALA A 280 17.11 -3.01 12.73
CA ALA A 280 18.33 -3.28 11.94
C ALA A 280 19.31 -4.20 12.68
N LYS A 281 19.42 -4.06 14.00
CA LYS A 281 20.28 -4.89 14.85
C LYS A 281 19.82 -6.35 14.89
N VAL A 282 18.50 -6.57 14.95
CA VAL A 282 17.92 -7.92 15.01
C VAL A 282 17.58 -8.47 13.61
N LYS A 283 18.00 -7.82 12.53
CA LYS A 283 17.80 -8.22 11.12
C LYS A 283 16.32 -8.25 10.68
N LEU A 284 15.47 -7.45 11.29
CA LEU A 284 14.12 -7.21 10.79
C LEU A 284 14.15 -6.05 9.80
N HIS A 285 13.81 -6.32 8.54
CA HIS A 285 14.05 -5.41 7.43
C HIS A 285 12.79 -4.68 6.94
N VAL A 286 11.62 -4.91 7.54
CA VAL A 286 10.39 -4.23 7.16
C VAL A 286 9.67 -3.68 8.39
N LEU A 287 9.40 -2.38 8.39
CA LEU A 287 8.53 -1.74 9.40
C LEU A 287 7.29 -1.18 8.71
N GLN A 288 6.14 -1.80 8.94
CA GLN A 288 4.85 -1.27 8.50
C GLN A 288 4.24 -0.44 9.61
N ILE A 289 3.86 0.81 9.29
CA ILE A 289 3.11 1.69 10.19
C ILE A 289 1.73 1.95 9.62
N LEU A 290 0.77 2.23 10.51
CA LEU A 290 -0.58 2.63 10.13
C LEU A 290 -0.59 4.08 9.62
N PRO A 291 -1.72 4.58 9.05
CA PRO A 291 -1.78 5.92 8.51
C PRO A 291 -1.33 7.00 9.51
N VAL A 292 -0.54 7.94 9.03
CA VAL A 292 0.01 9.06 9.83
C VAL A 292 -0.56 10.41 9.43
N ASN A 293 -1.60 10.41 8.60
CA ASN A 293 -2.26 11.63 8.15
C ASN A 293 -3.01 12.32 9.30
N ASP A 294 -3.23 13.63 9.15
CA ASP A 294 -3.96 14.43 10.13
C ASP A 294 -5.44 14.02 10.20
N THR A 295 -5.92 13.68 11.39
CA THR A 295 -7.31 13.31 11.70
C THR A 295 -8.01 14.33 12.60
N THR A 296 -7.39 15.46 12.92
CA THR A 296 -7.87 16.44 13.91
C THR A 296 -9.11 17.20 13.45
N ARG A 297 -10.24 16.51 13.42
CA ARG A 297 -11.55 17.00 13.01
C ARG A 297 -12.31 17.68 14.14
N THR A 298 -12.37 17.02 15.29
CA THR A 298 -13.17 17.46 16.46
C THR A 298 -12.30 17.84 17.66
N GLY A 299 -11.05 17.43 17.68
CA GLY A 299 -10.14 17.56 18.83
C GLY A 299 -10.48 16.61 19.99
N SER A 300 -11.31 15.60 19.75
CA SER A 300 -11.76 14.62 20.73
C SER A 300 -11.27 13.21 20.42
N TRP A 301 -11.56 12.25 21.29
CA TRP A 301 -11.28 10.83 21.12
C TRP A 301 -11.76 10.25 19.78
N ALA A 302 -12.81 10.82 19.16
CA ALA A 302 -13.28 10.38 17.84
C ALA A 302 -12.23 10.53 16.73
N ASP A 303 -11.25 11.40 16.93
CA ASP A 303 -10.15 11.63 15.98
C ASP A 303 -8.98 10.68 16.17
N SER A 304 -9.02 9.78 17.16
CA SER A 304 -7.95 8.77 17.37
C SER A 304 -7.90 7.70 16.27
N TYR A 305 -8.92 7.62 15.42
CA TYR A 305 -9.03 6.68 14.30
C TYR A 305 -8.15 7.14 13.11
N PRO A 306 -7.03 6.46 12.81
CA PRO A 306 -6.04 6.96 11.85
C PRO A 306 -6.51 6.94 10.38
N TYR A 307 -7.57 6.18 10.06
CA TYR A 307 -8.11 6.11 8.70
C TYR A 307 -9.08 7.24 8.37
N SER A 308 -9.50 8.06 9.36
CA SER A 308 -10.42 9.19 9.16
C SER A 308 -9.68 10.51 8.93
N GLY A 309 -8.76 10.53 7.96
CA GLY A 309 -7.94 11.70 7.66
C GLY A 309 -8.74 12.91 7.17
N ILE A 310 -8.35 14.12 7.62
CA ILE A 310 -8.85 15.38 7.08
C ILE A 310 -8.03 15.85 5.88
N SER A 311 -6.91 15.20 5.59
CA SER A 311 -6.07 15.45 4.42
C SER A 311 -5.36 14.18 4.00
N VAL A 312 -5.23 13.94 2.69
CA VAL A 312 -4.39 12.85 2.16
C VAL A 312 -2.91 13.23 2.11
N PHE A 313 -2.56 14.47 2.41
CA PHE A 313 -1.19 15.00 2.37
C PHE A 313 -0.66 15.39 3.75
N ALA A 314 -1.46 16.14 4.52
CA ALA A 314 -1.04 16.65 5.82
C ALA A 314 -0.86 15.53 6.83
N LEU A 315 0.19 15.64 7.63
CA LEU A 315 0.56 14.70 8.69
C LEU A 315 0.00 15.17 10.04
N HIS A 316 -0.26 14.21 10.93
CA HIS A 316 -0.86 14.48 12.25
C HIS A 316 0.16 15.16 13.19
N PRO A 317 -0.18 16.33 13.80
CA PRO A 317 0.73 17.09 14.66
C PRO A 317 1.32 16.30 15.85
N MET A 318 0.60 15.29 16.35
CA MET A 318 1.07 14.47 17.48
C MET A 318 2.38 13.71 17.19
N TYR A 319 2.76 13.54 15.93
CA TYR A 319 3.95 12.78 15.53
C TYR A 319 5.24 13.62 15.46
N VAL A 320 5.17 14.95 15.68
CA VAL A 320 6.37 15.78 15.76
C VAL A 320 7.24 15.30 16.92
N ASP A 321 8.50 14.99 16.67
CA ASP A 321 9.51 14.85 17.72
C ASP A 321 9.89 16.22 18.26
N LEU A 322 9.41 16.52 19.45
CA LEU A 322 9.69 17.79 20.14
C LEU A 322 11.10 17.83 20.76
N ASN A 323 11.71 16.65 20.99
CA ASN A 323 13.01 16.56 21.67
C ASN A 323 14.17 17.06 20.79
N VAL A 324 14.00 17.10 19.46
CA VAL A 324 15.01 17.62 18.53
C VAL A 324 14.89 19.13 18.29
N LEU A 325 13.84 19.76 18.82
CA LEU A 325 13.67 21.21 18.70
C LEU A 325 14.58 21.95 19.70
N LYS A 326 14.98 23.18 19.34
CA LYS A 326 15.67 24.05 20.26
C LYS A 326 14.83 24.25 21.54
N PRO A 327 15.37 24.12 22.74
CA PRO A 327 14.60 24.30 23.97
C PRO A 327 13.90 25.67 24.04
N LEU A 328 12.78 25.72 24.72
CA LEU A 328 12.09 26.97 25.01
C LEU A 328 12.92 27.82 25.95
N GLU A 329 12.99 29.13 25.72
CA GLU A 329 13.73 30.09 26.56
C GLU A 329 13.09 30.27 27.94
N ASN A 330 11.76 30.11 28.02
CA ASN A 330 11.05 30.17 29.29
C ASN A 330 11.21 28.84 30.07
N LYS A 331 12.13 28.84 31.04
CA LYS A 331 12.47 27.67 31.85
C LYS A 331 11.31 27.12 32.65
N GLN A 332 10.48 27.99 33.25
CA GLN A 332 9.33 27.56 34.04
C GLN A 332 8.28 26.85 33.16
N LEU A 333 8.09 27.35 31.93
CA LEU A 333 7.22 26.71 30.97
C LEU A 333 7.75 25.35 30.52
N THR A 334 9.06 25.26 30.28
CA THR A 334 9.75 24.00 29.94
C THR A 334 9.61 22.96 31.05
N GLU A 335 9.80 23.34 32.31
CA GLU A 335 9.61 22.46 33.47
C GLU A 335 8.17 21.95 33.55
N THR A 336 7.17 22.83 33.35
CA THR A 336 5.77 22.46 33.32
C THR A 336 5.45 21.45 32.21
N PHE A 337 6.00 21.64 31.02
CA PHE A 337 5.82 20.68 29.91
C PHE A 337 6.48 19.34 30.22
N GLU A 338 7.67 19.35 30.81
CA GLU A 338 8.40 18.12 31.14
C GLU A 338 7.68 17.31 32.24
N GLU A 339 7.11 17.96 33.25
CA GLU A 339 6.29 17.29 34.26
C GLU A 339 5.07 16.60 33.64
N LYS A 340 4.33 17.31 32.78
CA LYS A 340 3.16 16.76 32.07
C LYS A 340 3.57 15.63 31.12
N ARG A 341 4.69 15.77 30.42
CA ARG A 341 5.26 14.71 29.57
C ARG A 341 5.47 13.41 30.35
N LYS A 342 6.13 13.52 31.52
CA LYS A 342 6.39 12.34 32.38
C LYS A 342 5.10 11.65 32.82
N VAL A 343 4.09 12.45 33.22
CA VAL A 343 2.79 11.92 33.60
C VAL A 343 2.13 11.15 32.44
N LEU A 344 2.05 11.76 31.25
CA LEU A 344 1.43 11.11 30.09
C LEU A 344 2.25 9.91 29.62
N ASN A 345 3.60 9.98 29.69
CA ASN A 345 4.44 8.84 29.29
C ASN A 345 4.33 7.64 30.22
N ALA A 346 3.97 7.86 31.48
CA ALA A 346 3.76 6.79 32.46
C ALA A 346 2.43 6.04 32.27
N LEU A 347 1.46 6.59 31.52
CA LEU A 347 0.17 5.95 31.28
C LEU A 347 0.33 4.64 30.52
N PRO A 348 -0.42 3.58 30.86
CA PRO A 348 -0.38 2.29 30.16
C PRO A 348 -0.93 2.38 28.72
N GLN A 349 -1.84 3.29 28.45
CA GLN A 349 -2.44 3.57 27.16
C GLN A 349 -2.31 5.05 26.80
N MET A 350 -2.41 5.40 25.54
CA MET A 350 -2.38 6.79 25.08
C MET A 350 -3.65 7.55 25.54
N ASP A 351 -3.46 8.70 26.17
CA ASP A 351 -4.54 9.69 26.31
C ASP A 351 -4.48 10.66 25.12
N TYR A 352 -5.27 10.35 24.10
CA TYR A 352 -5.26 11.08 22.82
C TYR A 352 -5.48 12.59 23.00
N GLU A 353 -6.49 12.98 23.79
CA GLU A 353 -6.82 14.40 23.97
C GLU A 353 -5.76 15.14 24.77
N ALA A 354 -5.27 14.55 25.87
CA ALA A 354 -4.25 15.17 26.70
C ALA A 354 -2.91 15.31 25.96
N VAL A 355 -2.52 14.30 25.19
CA VAL A 355 -1.32 14.33 24.33
C VAL A 355 -1.42 15.44 23.29
N ASN A 356 -2.53 15.52 22.56
CA ASN A 356 -2.73 16.55 21.54
C ASN A 356 -2.72 17.96 22.16
N ARG A 357 -3.40 18.17 23.30
CA ARG A 357 -3.37 19.46 24.02
C ARG A 357 -1.95 19.84 24.43
N LEU A 358 -1.18 18.88 24.97
CA LEU A 358 0.18 19.15 25.43
C LEU A 358 1.12 19.48 24.27
N LYS A 359 1.14 18.65 23.23
CA LYS A 359 2.04 18.84 22.07
C LYS A 359 1.70 20.09 21.27
N ASN A 360 0.41 20.38 21.06
CA ASN A 360 -0.02 21.61 20.39
C ASN A 360 0.38 22.86 21.19
N ALA A 361 0.19 22.86 22.51
CA ALA A 361 0.61 23.99 23.35
C ALA A 361 2.14 24.23 23.31
N TYR A 362 2.93 23.15 23.26
CA TYR A 362 4.38 23.27 23.08
C TYR A 362 4.73 23.83 21.70
N LEU A 363 4.12 23.33 20.63
CA LEU A 363 4.36 23.80 19.26
C LEU A 363 3.97 25.27 19.08
N GLU A 364 2.87 25.71 19.67
CA GLU A 364 2.47 27.12 19.69
C GLU A 364 3.49 28.01 20.42
N ALA A 365 3.94 27.61 21.63
CA ALA A 365 4.96 28.33 22.38
C ALA A 365 6.28 28.39 21.60
N TYR A 366 6.68 27.28 20.99
CA TYR A 366 7.88 27.21 20.15
C TYR A 366 7.78 28.10 18.90
N TYR A 367 6.64 28.08 18.22
CA TYR A 367 6.40 28.93 17.07
C TYR A 367 6.48 30.42 17.44
N GLN A 368 5.84 30.82 18.54
CA GLN A 368 5.92 32.22 18.99
C GLN A 368 7.34 32.67 19.29
N GLN A 369 8.16 31.78 19.86
CA GLN A 369 9.59 32.05 20.14
C GLN A 369 10.41 32.18 18.84
N GLU A 370 10.21 31.31 17.86
CA GLU A 370 11.09 31.15 16.70
C GLU A 370 10.51 31.72 15.39
N LYS A 371 9.28 32.24 15.40
CA LYS A 371 8.54 32.60 14.17
C LYS A 371 9.28 33.52 13.22
N SER A 372 10.00 34.51 13.74
CA SER A 372 10.76 35.44 12.92
C SER A 372 11.87 34.75 12.12
N ARG A 373 12.54 33.78 12.76
CA ARG A 373 13.60 32.98 12.13
C ARG A 373 12.99 31.97 11.13
N ILE A 374 11.90 31.31 11.52
CA ILE A 374 11.26 30.27 10.72
C ILE A 374 10.69 30.85 9.43
N THR A 375 9.90 31.93 9.53
CA THR A 375 9.18 32.51 8.39
C THR A 375 10.10 33.15 7.35
N THR A 376 11.37 33.36 7.67
CA THR A 376 12.40 33.90 6.76
C THR A 376 13.43 32.87 6.33
N SER A 377 13.36 31.61 6.85
CA SER A 377 14.32 30.58 6.49
C SER A 377 14.07 30.08 5.06
N GLU A 378 15.13 29.90 4.29
CA GLU A 378 15.09 29.41 2.92
C GLU A 378 14.37 28.07 2.81
N ALA A 379 14.75 27.10 3.65
CA ALA A 379 14.16 25.76 3.66
C ALA A 379 12.64 25.76 3.91
N PHE A 380 12.14 26.64 4.79
CA PHE A 380 10.70 26.77 5.01
C PHE A 380 9.98 27.40 3.81
N LEU A 381 10.61 28.42 3.21
CA LEU A 381 10.06 29.10 2.03
C LEU A 381 10.04 28.19 0.81
N GLU A 382 11.10 27.40 0.59
CA GLU A 382 11.13 26.37 -0.46
C GLU A 382 10.07 25.30 -0.24
N PHE A 383 9.94 24.77 0.99
CA PHE A 383 8.87 23.83 1.32
C PHE A 383 7.49 24.40 1.01
N ARG A 384 7.21 25.63 1.47
CA ARG A 384 5.92 26.31 1.20
C ARG A 384 5.64 26.43 -0.29
N LYS A 385 6.65 26.82 -1.08
CA LYS A 385 6.53 26.96 -2.53
C LYS A 385 6.32 25.59 -3.20
N ALA A 386 7.11 24.60 -2.84
CA ALA A 386 7.03 23.26 -3.43
C ALA A 386 5.71 22.52 -3.10
N GLN A 387 5.12 22.81 -1.95
CA GLN A 387 3.91 22.14 -1.46
C GLN A 387 2.65 23.03 -1.51
N GLU A 388 2.73 24.21 -2.10
CA GLU A 388 1.68 25.24 -2.07
C GLU A 388 0.29 24.71 -2.45
N GLU A 389 0.21 23.82 -3.42
CA GLU A 389 -1.05 23.32 -4.00
C GLU A 389 -1.96 22.62 -2.99
N TRP A 390 -1.37 21.87 -2.04
CA TRP A 390 -2.13 21.19 -1.00
C TRP A 390 -2.01 21.88 0.38
N LEU A 391 -0.83 22.44 0.66
CA LEU A 391 -0.51 23.02 1.97
C LEU A 391 -1.38 24.25 2.26
N LEU A 392 -1.51 25.14 1.29
CA LEU A 392 -2.25 26.38 1.47
C LEU A 392 -3.75 26.13 1.69
N PRO A 393 -4.44 25.31 0.88
CA PRO A 393 -5.82 24.91 1.17
C PRO A 393 -5.99 24.24 2.54
N TYR A 394 -5.05 23.37 2.95
CA TYR A 394 -5.08 22.76 4.27
C TYR A 394 -4.98 23.82 5.39
N CYS A 395 -4.04 24.76 5.31
CA CYS A 395 -3.90 25.82 6.30
C CYS A 395 -5.15 26.70 6.39
N TYR A 396 -5.77 27.04 5.26
CA TYR A 396 -7.04 27.78 5.22
C TYR A 396 -8.17 26.98 5.85
N PHE A 397 -8.27 25.70 5.56
CA PHE A 397 -9.25 24.83 6.20
C PHE A 397 -9.10 24.83 7.71
N ARG A 398 -7.87 24.71 8.24
CA ARG A 398 -7.58 24.76 9.68
C ARG A 398 -7.96 26.10 10.31
N CYS A 399 -7.65 27.21 9.65
CA CYS A 399 -8.06 28.54 10.12
C CYS A 399 -9.59 28.68 10.18
N LEU A 400 -10.30 28.21 9.16
CA LEU A 400 -11.78 28.25 9.12
C LEU A 400 -12.40 27.32 10.15
N GLN A 401 -11.83 26.10 10.32
CA GLN A 401 -12.24 25.15 11.35
C GLN A 401 -12.14 25.77 12.74
N HIS A 402 -11.03 26.44 13.03
CA HIS A 402 -10.81 27.14 14.30
C HIS A 402 -11.82 28.31 14.45
N TYR A 403 -12.00 29.10 13.39
CA TYR A 403 -12.89 30.27 13.40
C TYR A 403 -14.37 29.90 13.59
N PHE A 404 -14.85 28.86 12.92
CA PHE A 404 -16.24 28.42 12.98
C PHE A 404 -16.50 27.33 14.05
N GLY A 405 -15.46 26.82 14.69
CA GLY A 405 -15.57 25.77 15.71
C GLY A 405 -16.04 24.40 15.19
N THR A 406 -15.93 24.15 13.90
CA THR A 406 -16.32 22.87 13.27
C THR A 406 -15.55 22.61 11.98
N SER A 407 -15.23 21.34 11.70
CA SER A 407 -14.66 20.89 10.42
C SER A 407 -15.72 20.68 9.33
N ASP A 408 -16.99 20.60 9.67
CA ASP A 408 -18.06 20.43 8.67
C ASP A 408 -18.23 21.71 7.84
N PHE A 409 -17.45 21.83 6.79
CA PHE A 409 -17.43 22.97 5.90
C PHE A 409 -18.79 23.26 5.24
N ARG A 410 -19.67 22.28 5.12
CA ARG A 410 -21.03 22.46 4.57
C ARG A 410 -21.91 23.32 5.47
N ARG A 411 -21.53 23.43 6.77
CA ARG A 411 -22.21 24.27 7.77
C ARG A 411 -21.58 25.65 7.93
N TRP A 412 -20.45 25.92 7.24
CA TRP A 412 -19.82 27.23 7.33
C TRP A 412 -20.66 28.29 6.61
N PRO A 413 -20.92 29.43 7.25
CA PRO A 413 -21.67 30.53 6.63
C PRO A 413 -20.94 31.14 5.43
N LEU A 414 -19.59 31.10 5.45
CA LEU A 414 -18.72 31.56 4.39
C LEU A 414 -17.78 30.43 4.00
N PHE A 415 -17.38 30.36 2.73
CA PHE A 415 -16.42 29.40 2.22
C PHE A 415 -16.83 27.91 2.36
N ASN A 416 -18.13 27.63 2.39
CA ASN A 416 -18.62 26.26 2.28
C ASN A 416 -18.28 25.60 0.92
N LYS A 417 -17.85 26.40 -0.05
CA LYS A 417 -17.16 26.00 -1.27
C LYS A 417 -15.80 26.68 -1.32
N TYR A 418 -14.79 25.95 -1.75
CA TYR A 418 -13.43 26.47 -1.88
C TYR A 418 -13.38 27.63 -2.88
N ASN A 419 -12.81 28.75 -2.47
CA ASN A 419 -12.56 29.92 -3.30
C ASN A 419 -11.23 30.55 -2.87
N GLU A 420 -10.16 30.28 -3.59
CA GLU A 420 -8.81 30.68 -3.22
C GLU A 420 -8.66 32.20 -3.11
N GLN A 421 -9.16 32.95 -4.08
CA GLN A 421 -9.03 34.42 -4.08
C GLN A 421 -9.80 35.05 -2.90
N GLY A 422 -11.02 34.57 -2.64
CA GLY A 422 -11.81 35.04 -1.49
C GLY A 422 -11.15 34.71 -0.16
N LEU A 423 -10.54 33.53 -0.06
CA LEU A 423 -9.80 33.09 1.13
C LEU A 423 -8.55 33.93 1.39
N ARG A 424 -7.76 34.21 0.35
CA ARG A 424 -6.59 35.10 0.45
C ARG A 424 -7.01 36.47 1.01
N THR A 425 -8.04 37.06 0.46
CA THR A 425 -8.59 38.34 0.93
C THR A 425 -9.09 38.27 2.37
N TRP A 426 -9.83 37.21 2.73
CA TRP A 426 -10.34 37.04 4.08
C TRP A 426 -9.23 36.90 5.12
N ILE A 427 -8.19 36.08 4.84
CA ILE A 427 -7.02 35.91 5.72
C ILE A 427 -6.31 37.25 5.99
N GLU A 428 -6.17 38.09 4.97
CA GLU A 428 -5.54 39.41 5.11
C GLU A 428 -6.44 40.35 5.93
N THR A 429 -7.73 40.39 5.64
CA THR A 429 -8.70 41.28 6.29
C THR A 429 -8.89 40.92 7.76
N GLU A 430 -8.94 39.63 8.10
CA GLU A 430 -9.08 39.13 9.49
C GLU A 430 -7.73 39.06 10.22
N GLY A 431 -6.61 39.42 9.58
CA GLY A 431 -5.26 39.40 10.21
C GLY A 431 -4.76 38.01 10.57
N ARG A 432 -5.19 36.96 9.86
CA ARG A 432 -4.89 35.55 10.21
C ARG A 432 -3.65 34.98 9.52
N ARG A 433 -2.82 35.81 8.93
CA ARG A 433 -1.58 35.36 8.24
C ARG A 433 -0.65 34.59 9.16
N ASP A 434 -0.53 34.98 10.42
CA ASP A 434 0.32 34.31 11.42
C ASP A 434 -0.20 32.91 11.74
N GLU A 435 -1.51 32.73 11.81
CA GLU A 435 -2.15 31.42 12.00
C GLU A 435 -1.92 30.48 10.80
N VAL A 436 -2.03 30.97 9.58
CA VAL A 436 -1.68 30.21 8.35
C VAL A 436 -0.22 29.77 8.38
N ASN A 437 0.69 30.68 8.78
CA ASN A 437 2.10 30.37 8.89
C ASN A 437 2.38 29.33 9.99
N TYR A 438 1.66 29.35 11.10
CA TYR A 438 1.75 28.35 12.16
C TYR A 438 1.39 26.94 11.65
N TYR A 439 0.25 26.77 10.97
CA TYR A 439 -0.12 25.46 10.42
C TYR A 439 0.88 25.00 9.34
N ALA A 440 1.34 25.91 8.48
CA ALA A 440 2.37 25.58 7.50
C ALA A 440 3.70 25.16 8.17
N PHE A 441 4.08 25.82 9.26
CA PHE A 441 5.27 25.48 10.04
C PHE A 441 5.18 24.08 10.67
N VAL A 442 4.03 23.74 11.27
CA VAL A 442 3.83 22.40 11.86
C VAL A 442 3.99 21.32 10.78
N GLN A 443 3.40 21.53 9.58
CA GLN A 443 3.55 20.61 8.47
C GLN A 443 4.99 20.56 7.93
N TYR A 444 5.72 21.66 7.94
CA TYR A 444 7.15 21.68 7.60
C TYR A 444 8.00 20.82 8.54
N LEU A 445 7.75 20.90 9.84
CA LEU A 445 8.44 20.05 10.83
C LEU A 445 8.16 18.57 10.56
N LEU A 446 6.88 18.23 10.40
CA LEU A 446 6.45 16.84 10.14
C LEU A 446 7.05 16.29 8.85
N TYR A 447 6.98 17.06 7.76
CA TYR A 447 7.57 16.72 6.47
C TYR A 447 9.07 16.46 6.58
N SER A 448 9.78 17.37 7.22
CA SER A 448 11.25 17.29 7.35
C SER A 448 11.67 16.12 8.22
N GLN A 449 10.97 15.90 9.34
CA GLN A 449 11.30 14.82 10.27
C GLN A 449 10.97 13.44 9.67
N LEU A 450 9.84 13.26 9.00
CA LEU A 450 9.49 11.96 8.41
C LEU A 450 10.40 11.62 7.22
N ARG A 451 10.79 12.60 6.41
CA ARG A 451 11.81 12.40 5.38
C ARG A 451 13.15 11.96 5.95
N ASP A 452 13.60 12.62 7.02
CA ASP A 452 14.85 12.23 7.70
C ASP A 452 14.75 10.81 8.32
N VAL A 453 13.58 10.42 8.83
CA VAL A 453 13.32 9.04 9.26
C VAL A 453 13.42 8.07 8.08
N HIS A 454 12.82 8.40 6.93
CA HIS A 454 12.85 7.57 5.73
C HIS A 454 14.28 7.36 5.22
N GLU A 455 15.06 8.42 5.09
CA GLU A 455 16.47 8.33 4.72
C GLU A 455 17.29 7.53 5.75
N TYR A 456 16.94 7.66 7.03
CA TYR A 456 17.57 6.87 8.09
C TYR A 456 17.23 5.38 7.97
N ALA A 457 15.96 5.03 7.68
CA ALA A 457 15.52 3.65 7.45
C ALA A 457 16.30 3.01 6.29
N ARG A 458 16.43 3.72 5.16
CA ARG A 458 17.23 3.30 3.99
C ARG A 458 18.68 3.02 4.37
N ARG A 459 19.32 3.93 5.11
CA ARG A 459 20.72 3.73 5.60
C ARG A 459 20.86 2.53 6.54
N LYS A 460 19.78 2.15 7.23
CA LYS A 460 19.71 0.98 8.11
C LYS A 460 19.31 -0.33 7.39
N GLY A 461 19.01 -0.28 6.11
CA GLY A 461 18.53 -1.44 5.36
C GLY A 461 17.12 -1.89 5.79
N VAL A 462 16.28 -0.96 6.23
CA VAL A 462 14.91 -1.26 6.67
C VAL A 462 13.92 -0.56 5.74
N ILE A 463 13.03 -1.34 5.14
CA ILE A 463 11.91 -0.87 4.32
C ILE A 463 10.89 -0.22 5.24
N LEU A 464 10.63 1.07 5.07
CA LEU A 464 9.52 1.73 5.74
C LEU A 464 8.27 1.62 4.87
N LYS A 465 7.27 0.88 5.37
CA LYS A 465 6.01 0.62 4.67
C LYS A 465 4.89 1.45 5.27
N GLY A 466 4.31 2.34 4.45
CA GLY A 466 3.17 3.16 4.82
C GLY A 466 1.83 2.47 4.57
N ASP A 467 0.76 3.14 4.95
CA ASP A 467 -0.62 2.68 4.75
C ASP A 467 -1.47 3.79 4.13
N ILE A 468 -2.19 3.47 3.06
CA ILE A 468 -3.03 4.41 2.32
C ILE A 468 -4.50 4.12 2.64
N PRO A 469 -5.19 4.96 3.45
CA PRO A 469 -6.62 4.81 3.68
C PRO A 469 -7.42 4.79 2.39
N ILE A 470 -8.46 3.93 2.33
CA ILE A 470 -9.37 3.86 1.19
C ILE A 470 -10.12 5.17 0.94
N GLY A 471 -10.37 5.96 1.97
CA GLY A 471 -11.15 7.19 1.87
C GLY A 471 -10.56 8.35 2.64
N VAL A 472 -11.32 9.42 2.71
CA VAL A 472 -11.07 10.60 3.55
C VAL A 472 -12.33 10.96 4.31
N SER A 473 -12.18 11.66 5.44
CA SER A 473 -13.34 12.17 6.14
C SER A 473 -14.20 13.06 5.22
N ARG A 474 -15.51 12.92 5.35
CA ARG A 474 -16.49 13.78 4.68
C ARG A 474 -16.29 15.27 5.00
N ASP A 475 -15.77 15.56 6.18
CA ASP A 475 -15.49 16.88 6.73
C ASP A 475 -13.98 17.16 6.65
N SER A 476 -13.38 17.01 5.47
CA SER A 476 -11.94 17.11 5.27
C SER A 476 -11.54 18.26 4.36
N ALA A 477 -10.32 18.77 4.55
CA ALA A 477 -9.71 19.74 3.65
C ALA A 477 -9.59 19.21 2.21
N THR A 478 -9.32 17.91 2.08
CA THR A 478 -9.25 17.25 0.77
C THR A 478 -10.61 17.25 0.07
N ALA A 479 -11.69 16.84 0.75
CA ALA A 479 -13.03 16.83 0.19
C ALA A 479 -13.56 18.25 -0.10
N TRP A 480 -13.20 19.22 0.73
CA TRP A 480 -13.54 20.64 0.52
C TRP A 480 -12.82 21.24 -0.70
N ARG A 481 -11.53 20.91 -0.89
CA ARG A 481 -10.71 21.43 -1.98
C ARG A 481 -11.06 20.81 -3.33
N THR A 482 -11.37 19.53 -3.34
CA THR A 482 -11.58 18.74 -4.57
C THR A 482 -12.89 17.94 -4.50
N PRO A 483 -14.06 18.61 -4.32
CA PRO A 483 -15.34 17.93 -4.10
C PRO A 483 -15.77 17.06 -5.29
N ASP A 484 -15.34 17.38 -6.50
CA ASP A 484 -15.73 16.68 -7.73
C ASP A 484 -15.21 15.23 -7.78
N TYR A 485 -14.19 14.90 -7.00
CA TYR A 485 -13.66 13.54 -6.90
C TYR A 485 -14.43 12.63 -5.94
N PHE A 486 -15.48 13.14 -5.28
CA PHE A 486 -16.22 12.42 -4.25
C PHE A 486 -17.74 12.46 -4.47
N ASN A 487 -18.41 11.34 -4.15
CA ASN A 487 -19.88 11.23 -4.13
C ASN A 487 -20.38 11.45 -2.70
N PHE A 488 -20.89 12.65 -2.41
CA PHE A 488 -21.36 13.00 -1.05
C PHE A 488 -22.73 12.43 -0.68
N ASP A 489 -23.48 11.93 -1.64
CA ASP A 489 -24.77 11.26 -1.44
C ASP A 489 -24.63 9.76 -1.12
N ALA A 490 -23.41 9.30 -1.03
CA ALA A 490 -23.05 7.92 -0.74
C ALA A 490 -21.95 7.81 0.33
N GLN A 491 -21.81 6.63 0.90
CA GLN A 491 -20.82 6.27 1.92
C GLN A 491 -20.20 4.94 1.57
N ALA A 492 -18.89 4.83 1.80
CA ALA A 492 -18.18 3.56 1.68
C ALA A 492 -18.41 2.70 2.92
N GLY A 493 -18.42 1.40 2.72
CA GLY A 493 -18.56 0.42 3.79
C GLY A 493 -18.26 -0.99 3.32
N ALA A 494 -18.71 -1.98 4.09
CA ALA A 494 -18.67 -3.39 3.76
C ALA A 494 -20.06 -4.04 3.87
N PRO A 495 -20.35 -5.04 3.05
CA PRO A 495 -21.61 -5.79 3.15
C PRO A 495 -21.69 -6.55 4.48
N PRO A 496 -22.90 -7.02 4.87
CA PRO A 496 -23.06 -7.99 5.96
C PRO A 496 -22.15 -9.19 5.78
N ASP A 497 -21.42 -9.53 6.82
CA ASP A 497 -20.48 -10.65 6.84
C ASP A 497 -20.38 -11.27 8.24
N TYR A 498 -19.40 -12.17 8.43
CA TYR A 498 -19.12 -12.81 9.72
C TYR A 498 -18.78 -11.82 10.84
N PHE A 499 -18.19 -10.67 10.53
CA PHE A 499 -17.77 -9.66 11.51
C PHE A 499 -18.89 -8.70 11.90
N SER A 500 -19.87 -8.48 10.99
CA SER A 500 -20.97 -7.54 11.19
C SER A 500 -22.21 -8.01 10.45
N GLU A 501 -23.22 -8.47 11.19
CA GLU A 501 -24.52 -8.89 10.63
C GLU A 501 -25.22 -7.76 9.87
N ASN A 502 -24.97 -6.51 10.25
CA ASN A 502 -25.57 -5.33 9.62
C ASN A 502 -24.67 -4.67 8.57
N GLY A 503 -23.52 -5.30 8.27
CA GLY A 503 -22.48 -4.67 7.48
C GLY A 503 -21.81 -3.50 8.21
N GLN A 504 -20.81 -2.91 7.60
CA GLN A 504 -20.08 -1.78 8.15
C GLN A 504 -20.36 -0.53 7.32
N ASN A 505 -20.51 0.61 7.98
CA ASN A 505 -20.55 1.91 7.35
C ASN A 505 -19.38 2.76 7.88
N TRP A 506 -18.41 3.04 7.01
CA TRP A 506 -17.20 3.80 7.37
C TRP A 506 -17.40 5.32 7.32
N GLY A 507 -18.55 5.79 6.80
CA GLY A 507 -18.90 7.21 6.76
C GLY A 507 -18.17 8.06 5.72
N PHE A 508 -17.19 7.50 4.99
CA PHE A 508 -16.43 8.19 3.95
C PHE A 508 -17.27 8.36 2.68
N PRO A 509 -17.19 9.50 1.97
CA PRO A 509 -17.76 9.59 0.63
C PRO A 509 -17.04 8.63 -0.32
N THR A 510 -17.77 8.02 -1.25
CA THR A 510 -17.16 7.17 -2.28
C THR A 510 -16.46 8.01 -3.35
N TYR A 511 -15.50 7.42 -4.09
CA TYR A 511 -14.82 8.12 -5.16
C TYR A 511 -15.69 8.26 -6.41
N ASN A 512 -15.66 9.42 -7.03
CA ASN A 512 -16.15 9.65 -8.38
C ASN A 512 -15.06 9.24 -9.40
N TRP A 513 -15.00 7.94 -9.70
CA TRP A 513 -13.99 7.39 -10.60
C TRP A 513 -14.05 7.98 -12.01
N LYS A 514 -15.23 8.44 -12.47
CA LYS A 514 -15.34 9.10 -13.76
C LYS A 514 -14.50 10.38 -13.80
N ALA A 515 -14.66 11.27 -12.84
CA ALA A 515 -13.87 12.49 -12.74
C ALA A 515 -12.37 12.21 -12.56
N ILE A 516 -12.01 11.18 -11.80
CA ILE A 516 -10.63 10.76 -11.58
C ILE A 516 -9.99 10.24 -12.88
N SER A 517 -10.71 9.42 -13.67
CA SER A 517 -10.23 8.91 -14.96
C SER A 517 -10.11 10.02 -16.02
N GLU A 518 -11.05 10.97 -16.05
CA GLU A 518 -10.99 12.16 -16.93
C GLU A 518 -9.75 13.01 -16.62
N ASP A 519 -9.32 13.07 -15.35
CA ASP A 519 -8.07 13.70 -14.91
C ASP A 519 -6.83 12.79 -15.09
N ARG A 520 -6.97 11.61 -15.70
CA ARG A 520 -5.92 10.59 -15.89
C ARG A 520 -5.24 10.18 -14.60
N GLY A 521 -5.97 10.14 -13.49
CA GLY A 521 -5.45 9.75 -12.17
C GLY A 521 -4.45 10.72 -11.54
N ARG A 522 -4.31 11.96 -12.04
CA ARG A 522 -3.33 12.96 -11.57
C ARG A 522 -3.41 13.18 -10.06
N TRP A 523 -4.62 13.17 -9.49
CA TRP A 523 -4.82 13.29 -8.05
C TRP A 523 -4.16 12.13 -7.27
N TRP A 524 -4.30 10.89 -7.75
CA TRP A 524 -3.65 9.72 -7.18
C TRP A 524 -2.13 9.76 -7.34
N HIS A 525 -1.63 10.19 -8.51
CA HIS A 525 -0.18 10.35 -8.74
C HIS A 525 0.44 11.32 -7.74
N LYS A 526 -0.20 12.46 -7.49
CA LYS A 526 0.28 13.43 -6.48
C LYS A 526 0.32 12.84 -5.08
N ARG A 527 -0.73 12.11 -4.69
CA ARG A 527 -0.79 11.42 -3.39
C ARG A 527 0.35 10.42 -3.25
N LEU A 528 0.59 9.58 -4.26
CA LEU A 528 1.64 8.58 -4.23
C LEU A 528 3.05 9.18 -4.29
N ASN A 529 3.27 10.24 -5.08
CA ASN A 529 4.56 10.94 -5.10
C ASN A 529 4.91 11.53 -3.74
N MET A 530 3.91 12.08 -3.02
CA MET A 530 4.13 12.53 -1.64
C MET A 530 4.48 11.35 -0.72
N MET A 531 3.75 10.23 -0.84
CA MET A 531 4.02 9.02 -0.06
C MET A 531 5.42 8.45 -0.34
N ALA A 532 5.88 8.47 -1.59
CA ALA A 532 7.23 8.03 -1.98
C ALA A 532 8.36 8.88 -1.37
N SER A 533 8.06 10.10 -0.88
CA SER A 533 9.00 10.90 -0.09
C SER A 533 9.20 10.37 1.33
N TYR A 534 8.35 9.45 1.79
CA TYR A 534 8.32 8.94 3.16
C TYR A 534 8.47 7.43 3.26
N PHE A 535 8.14 6.69 2.21
CA PHE A 535 8.01 5.24 2.24
C PHE A 535 8.60 4.59 1.00
N ASP A 536 9.02 3.33 1.15
CA ASP A 536 9.51 2.47 0.06
C ASP A 536 8.53 1.36 -0.33
N ALA A 537 7.53 1.14 0.51
CA ALA A 537 6.42 0.24 0.25
C ALA A 537 5.12 0.83 0.85
N TYR A 538 3.98 0.40 0.37
CA TYR A 538 2.70 0.86 0.90
C TYR A 538 1.63 -0.24 0.88
N ARG A 539 0.74 -0.20 1.87
CA ARG A 539 -0.49 -0.99 1.93
C ARG A 539 -1.61 -0.18 1.27
N ILE A 540 -2.30 -0.79 0.34
CA ILE A 540 -3.55 -0.28 -0.22
C ILE A 540 -4.66 -0.79 0.68
N ASP A 541 -5.19 0.07 1.52
CA ASP A 541 -6.32 -0.26 2.37
C ASP A 541 -7.55 -0.57 1.51
N HIS A 542 -8.24 -1.66 1.82
CA HIS A 542 -9.43 -2.13 1.13
C HIS A 542 -9.28 -2.13 -0.40
N VAL A 543 -8.30 -2.86 -0.93
CA VAL A 543 -8.05 -2.92 -2.40
C VAL A 543 -9.30 -3.35 -3.18
N LEU A 544 -10.21 -4.09 -2.54
CA LEU A 544 -11.52 -4.45 -3.10
C LEU A 544 -12.29 -3.24 -3.60
N GLY A 545 -12.13 -2.06 -2.97
CA GLY A 545 -12.77 -0.82 -3.37
C GLY A 545 -12.36 -0.31 -4.76
N PHE A 546 -11.21 -0.76 -5.29
CA PHE A 546 -10.77 -0.47 -6.66
C PHE A 546 -11.46 -1.38 -7.69
N PHE A 547 -11.86 -2.57 -7.29
CA PHE A 547 -12.73 -3.45 -8.09
C PHE A 547 -14.17 -2.98 -7.97
N ARG A 548 -14.65 -2.91 -6.75
CA ARG A 548 -16.01 -2.53 -6.35
C ARG A 548 -16.02 -2.04 -4.90
N ILE A 549 -16.65 -0.94 -4.63
CA ILE A 549 -16.91 -0.48 -3.27
C ILE A 549 -18.32 -0.90 -2.85
N TRP A 550 -18.51 -1.27 -1.58
CA TRP A 550 -19.84 -1.37 -1.02
C TRP A 550 -20.35 0.04 -0.75
N GLU A 551 -21.24 0.51 -1.59
CA GLU A 551 -21.78 1.87 -1.53
C GLU A 551 -23.11 1.88 -0.80
N ILE A 552 -23.17 2.66 0.28
CA ILE A 552 -24.35 2.82 1.12
C ILE A 552 -24.92 4.21 0.86
N PRO A 553 -26.18 4.35 0.40
CA PRO A 553 -26.81 5.66 0.27
C PRO A 553 -26.77 6.44 1.60
N TYR A 554 -26.58 7.77 1.53
CA TYR A 554 -26.36 8.60 2.72
C TYR A 554 -27.48 8.53 3.74
N GLU A 555 -28.71 8.24 3.31
CA GLU A 555 -29.89 8.10 4.16
C GLU A 555 -29.84 6.88 5.08
N TYR A 556 -28.91 5.94 4.90
CA TYR A 556 -28.79 4.73 5.73
C TYR A 556 -27.53 4.72 6.57
N HIS A 557 -27.61 4.06 7.75
CA HIS A 557 -26.51 3.93 8.70
C HIS A 557 -25.83 2.58 8.64
N THR A 558 -26.55 1.53 8.22
CA THR A 558 -26.05 0.16 8.16
C THR A 558 -25.68 -0.23 6.73
N GLY A 559 -24.86 -1.26 6.58
CA GLY A 559 -24.49 -1.82 5.29
C GLY A 559 -25.60 -2.61 4.59
N MET A 560 -26.75 -2.86 5.26
CA MET A 560 -27.82 -3.75 4.77
C MET A 560 -28.43 -3.32 3.44
N LEU A 561 -28.56 -2.03 3.18
CA LEU A 561 -29.14 -1.47 1.95
C LEU A 561 -28.09 -0.88 1.01
N GLY A 562 -26.85 -1.28 1.18
CA GLY A 562 -25.80 -0.99 0.25
C GLY A 562 -25.87 -1.84 -1.02
N HIS A 563 -25.07 -1.49 -1.99
CA HIS A 563 -24.86 -2.25 -3.23
C HIS A 563 -23.42 -2.06 -3.70
N PHE A 564 -22.93 -2.97 -4.54
CA PHE A 564 -21.62 -2.78 -5.15
C PHE A 564 -21.64 -1.68 -6.21
N ASN A 565 -20.63 -0.81 -6.18
CA ASN A 565 -20.39 0.23 -7.17
C ASN A 565 -18.93 0.16 -7.67
N PRO A 566 -18.69 -0.02 -9.01
CA PRO A 566 -19.68 -0.18 -10.06
C PRO A 566 -20.32 -1.56 -10.08
N ALA A 567 -21.52 -1.65 -10.67
CA ALA A 567 -22.26 -2.88 -10.88
C ALA A 567 -22.98 -2.88 -12.25
N LEU A 568 -23.47 -4.04 -12.64
CA LEU A 568 -24.33 -4.26 -13.81
C LEU A 568 -25.76 -4.57 -13.31
N PRO A 569 -26.58 -3.54 -12.98
CA PRO A 569 -27.91 -3.77 -12.42
C PRO A 569 -28.83 -4.46 -13.41
N LEU A 570 -29.69 -5.32 -12.89
CA LEU A 570 -30.62 -6.18 -13.64
C LEU A 570 -31.76 -5.37 -14.26
N SER A 571 -32.12 -5.68 -15.50
CA SER A 571 -33.39 -5.18 -16.08
C SER A 571 -34.58 -6.07 -15.69
N PRO A 572 -35.84 -5.56 -15.77
CA PRO A 572 -37.02 -6.37 -15.54
C PRO A 572 -37.10 -7.60 -16.47
N GLU A 573 -36.63 -7.46 -17.70
CA GLU A 573 -36.60 -8.51 -18.70
C GLU A 573 -35.62 -9.62 -18.32
N GLU A 574 -34.43 -9.28 -17.85
CA GLU A 574 -33.42 -10.24 -17.33
C GLU A 574 -33.99 -11.02 -16.13
N ILE A 575 -34.67 -10.32 -15.21
CA ILE A 575 -35.26 -10.92 -14.00
C ILE A 575 -36.37 -11.90 -14.40
N ALA A 576 -37.24 -11.53 -15.35
CA ALA A 576 -38.32 -12.38 -15.86
C ALA A 576 -37.76 -13.60 -16.62
N GLN A 577 -36.72 -13.45 -17.43
CA GLN A 577 -36.06 -14.55 -18.15
C GLN A 577 -35.47 -15.60 -17.20
N CYS A 578 -35.04 -15.21 -16.01
CA CYS A 578 -34.59 -16.15 -14.96
C CYS A 578 -35.75 -16.90 -14.29
N GLY A 579 -36.98 -16.61 -14.66
CA GLY A 579 -38.18 -17.31 -14.19
C GLY A 579 -38.85 -16.64 -12.98
N PHE A 580 -38.43 -15.46 -12.55
CA PHE A 580 -39.10 -14.69 -11.50
C PHE A 580 -40.40 -14.09 -12.06
N GLY A 581 -41.56 -14.63 -11.62
CA GLY A 581 -42.87 -14.25 -12.14
C GLY A 581 -43.60 -13.18 -11.34
N ALA A 582 -43.17 -12.92 -10.10
CA ALA A 582 -43.76 -11.90 -9.25
C ALA A 582 -43.36 -10.46 -9.68
N SER A 583 -44.17 -9.48 -9.29
CA SER A 583 -43.84 -8.07 -9.57
C SER A 583 -42.61 -7.59 -8.82
N VAL A 584 -41.51 -7.31 -9.54
CA VAL A 584 -40.28 -6.77 -8.97
C VAL A 584 -40.56 -5.47 -8.18
N GLU A 585 -41.45 -4.65 -8.69
CA GLU A 585 -41.87 -3.38 -8.07
C GLU A 585 -42.41 -3.55 -6.65
N GLU A 586 -43.15 -4.61 -6.42
CA GLU A 586 -43.70 -4.95 -5.10
C GLU A 586 -42.59 -5.22 -4.09
N PHE A 587 -41.52 -5.90 -4.53
CA PHE A 587 -40.38 -6.28 -3.68
C PHE A 587 -39.29 -5.21 -3.53
N THR A 588 -39.49 -4.02 -4.11
CA THR A 588 -38.67 -2.82 -3.83
C THR A 588 -39.18 -2.02 -2.63
N LYS A 589 -40.32 -2.37 -2.06
CA LYS A 589 -40.96 -1.66 -0.94
C LYS A 589 -41.13 -2.59 0.23
N ALA A 590 -40.74 -2.12 1.39
CA ALA A 590 -40.94 -2.85 2.64
C ALA A 590 -42.45 -2.91 2.98
N GLN A 591 -43.01 -4.13 3.00
CA GLN A 591 -44.42 -4.39 3.27
C GLN A 591 -44.54 -5.53 4.28
N PHE A 592 -45.60 -5.48 5.13
CA PHE A 592 -45.81 -6.45 6.20
C PHE A 592 -47.28 -6.82 6.34
N ALA A 593 -47.55 -8.10 6.62
CA ALA A 593 -48.83 -8.58 7.13
C ALA A 593 -48.88 -8.37 8.67
N ASP A 594 -50.09 -8.41 9.26
CA ASP A 594 -50.24 -8.25 10.72
C ASP A 594 -49.36 -9.22 11.53
N PRO A 595 -49.26 -10.52 11.23
CA PRO A 595 -48.38 -11.44 11.97
C PRO A 595 -46.88 -11.11 11.85
N GLU A 596 -46.47 -10.54 10.70
CA GLU A 596 -45.07 -10.10 10.50
C GLU A 596 -44.75 -8.84 11.31
N MET A 597 -45.73 -7.93 11.44
CA MET A 597 -45.61 -6.76 12.32
C MET A 597 -45.47 -7.18 13.79
N GLU A 598 -46.29 -8.12 14.26
CA GLU A 598 -46.19 -8.68 15.60
C GLU A 598 -44.85 -9.37 15.84
N LYS A 599 -44.33 -10.09 14.86
CA LYS A 599 -43.04 -10.75 14.94
C LYS A 599 -41.87 -9.75 14.95
N LEU A 600 -42.00 -8.62 14.23
CA LEU A 600 -40.96 -7.59 14.11
C LEU A 600 -40.88 -6.70 15.37
N PHE A 601 -42.03 -6.33 15.95
CA PHE A 601 -42.12 -5.34 17.05
C PHE A 601 -42.46 -5.97 18.40
N GLY A 602 -42.96 -7.21 18.45
CA GLY A 602 -43.59 -7.80 19.61
C GLY A 602 -45.02 -7.30 19.81
N LEU A 603 -45.82 -8.03 20.57
CA LEU A 603 -47.25 -7.71 20.76
C LEU A 603 -47.52 -6.31 21.34
N THR A 604 -46.66 -5.88 22.28
CA THR A 604 -46.84 -4.59 22.98
C THR A 604 -46.53 -3.39 22.06
N ASP A 605 -45.39 -3.42 21.42
CA ASP A 605 -44.89 -2.28 20.62
C ASP A 605 -45.51 -2.25 19.22
N CYS A 606 -46.13 -3.35 18.76
CA CYS A 606 -46.79 -3.44 17.47
C CYS A 606 -47.94 -2.42 17.32
N VAL A 607 -48.71 -2.17 18.39
CA VAL A 607 -49.83 -1.19 18.39
C VAL A 607 -49.29 0.22 18.13
N GLU A 608 -48.23 0.63 18.82
CA GLU A 608 -47.59 1.93 18.61
C GLU A 608 -46.90 2.00 17.25
N ALA A 609 -46.20 0.92 16.83
CA ALA A 609 -45.51 0.82 15.54
C ALA A 609 -46.44 1.09 14.35
N LYS A 610 -47.70 0.64 14.39
CA LYS A 610 -48.68 0.89 13.33
C LYS A 610 -48.90 2.38 13.02
N ASN A 611 -48.62 3.30 13.97
CA ASN A 611 -48.68 4.74 13.73
C ASN A 611 -47.63 5.23 12.70
N TYR A 612 -46.57 4.49 12.48
CA TYR A 612 -45.50 4.79 11.50
C TYR A 612 -45.79 4.20 10.12
N PHE A 613 -46.84 3.40 10.00
CA PHE A 613 -47.20 2.70 8.76
C PHE A 613 -48.57 3.19 8.24
N SER A 614 -48.85 2.84 7.02
CA SER A 614 -50.17 2.99 6.38
C SER A 614 -50.48 1.67 5.64
N LEU A 615 -51.75 1.31 5.58
CA LEU A 615 -52.21 0.17 4.75
C LEU A 615 -52.20 0.57 3.28
N ASN A 616 -51.68 -0.34 2.43
CA ASN A 616 -51.77 -0.21 0.98
C ASN A 616 -53.07 -0.87 0.46
N GLU A 617 -53.32 -0.81 -0.86
CA GLU A 617 -54.49 -1.37 -1.49
C GLU A 617 -54.63 -2.90 -1.31
N ALA A 618 -53.50 -3.59 -1.10
CA ALA A 618 -53.47 -5.02 -0.82
C ALA A 618 -53.64 -5.39 0.65
N GLY A 619 -53.93 -4.43 1.52
CA GLY A 619 -54.10 -4.62 2.96
C GLY A 619 -52.78 -4.90 3.72
N LYS A 620 -51.64 -4.57 3.14
CA LYS A 620 -50.32 -4.73 3.79
C LYS A 620 -49.84 -3.41 4.38
N TRP A 621 -49.16 -3.46 5.53
CA TRP A 621 -48.57 -2.31 6.21
C TRP A 621 -47.31 -1.86 5.47
N GLN A 622 -47.20 -0.57 5.10
CA GLN A 622 -46.05 0.06 4.49
C GLN A 622 -45.61 1.25 5.33
N LEU A 623 -44.30 1.47 5.48
CA LEU A 623 -43.76 2.68 6.12
C LEU A 623 -44.27 3.94 5.41
N LYS A 624 -44.69 4.92 6.18
CA LYS A 624 -45.06 6.24 5.67
C LYS A 624 -43.83 6.91 5.05
N LYS A 625 -44.04 7.77 4.04
CA LYS A 625 -42.97 8.43 3.28
C LYS A 625 -41.89 9.11 4.11
N VAL A 626 -42.27 9.64 5.26
CA VAL A 626 -41.38 10.34 6.20
C VAL A 626 -40.45 9.41 7.00
N TYR A 627 -40.65 8.07 6.91
CA TYR A 627 -39.89 7.05 7.63
C TYR A 627 -39.22 6.04 6.67
N LEU A 628 -39.01 6.40 5.40
CA LEU A 628 -38.42 5.50 4.41
C LEU A 628 -36.88 5.36 4.50
N SER A 629 -36.24 6.10 5.40
CA SER A 629 -34.80 6.01 5.61
C SER A 629 -34.44 5.89 7.09
N GLN A 630 -33.32 5.27 7.37
CA GLN A 630 -32.85 5.08 8.76
C GLN A 630 -32.60 6.44 9.44
N ARG A 631 -31.98 7.41 8.75
CA ARG A 631 -31.75 8.76 9.32
C ARG A 631 -33.06 9.48 9.64
N ALA A 632 -34.07 9.34 8.79
CA ALA A 632 -35.37 9.96 9.04
C ALA A 632 -36.09 9.33 10.24
N ILE A 633 -35.98 8.02 10.43
CA ILE A 633 -36.49 7.31 11.61
C ILE A 633 -35.80 7.80 12.87
N GLU A 634 -34.46 7.84 12.89
CA GLU A 634 -33.69 8.28 14.05
C GLU A 634 -33.96 9.73 14.46
N ALA A 635 -34.15 10.61 13.48
CA ALA A 635 -34.44 12.02 13.73
C ALA A 635 -35.82 12.23 14.41
N GLN A 636 -36.72 11.26 14.30
CA GLN A 636 -38.10 11.38 14.72
C GLN A 636 -38.49 10.38 15.82
N THR A 637 -37.60 9.49 16.22
CA THR A 637 -37.85 8.45 17.23
C THR A 637 -36.78 8.43 18.32
N LYS A 638 -37.18 8.02 19.55
CA LYS A 638 -36.23 7.82 20.63
C LYS A 638 -35.58 6.43 20.54
N PRO A 639 -34.34 6.25 21.04
CA PRO A 639 -33.73 4.94 21.18
C PRO A 639 -34.62 3.95 21.93
N GLY A 640 -34.69 2.70 21.47
CA GLY A 640 -35.51 1.64 22.08
C GLY A 640 -36.01 0.64 21.03
N ASN A 641 -36.70 -0.41 21.49
CA ASN A 641 -37.19 -1.52 20.66
C ASN A 641 -38.02 -1.08 19.45
N LEU A 642 -38.87 -0.06 19.64
CA LEU A 642 -39.70 0.51 18.57
C LEU A 642 -38.80 1.03 17.42
N ARG A 643 -37.78 1.88 17.76
CA ARG A 643 -36.85 2.42 16.77
C ARG A 643 -36.07 1.30 16.07
N ASP A 644 -35.58 0.35 16.82
CA ASP A 644 -34.82 -0.78 16.30
C ASP A 644 -35.67 -1.63 15.35
N GLY A 645 -36.96 -1.84 15.68
CA GLY A 645 -37.92 -2.48 14.80
C GLY A 645 -38.17 -1.70 13.51
N LEU A 646 -38.30 -0.36 13.59
CA LEU A 646 -38.47 0.50 12.41
C LEU A 646 -37.24 0.49 11.51
N LEU A 647 -36.02 0.53 12.10
CA LEU A 647 -34.78 0.44 11.34
C LEU A 647 -34.62 -0.89 10.60
N ARG A 648 -35.06 -2.00 11.21
CA ARG A 648 -35.14 -3.31 10.55
C ARG A 648 -36.24 -3.38 9.49
N ALA A 649 -37.38 -2.72 9.73
CA ALA A 649 -38.49 -2.69 8.76
C ALA A 649 -38.07 -2.15 7.39
N VAL A 650 -37.22 -1.10 7.36
CA VAL A 650 -36.74 -0.49 6.11
C VAL A 650 -35.98 -1.49 5.23
N THR A 651 -35.32 -2.50 5.81
CA THR A 651 -34.48 -3.47 5.07
C THR A 651 -35.25 -4.61 4.45
N ASN A 652 -36.58 -4.70 4.67
CA ASN A 652 -37.42 -5.82 4.21
C ASN A 652 -37.81 -5.72 2.72
N VAL A 653 -36.80 -5.73 1.87
CA VAL A 653 -36.92 -5.66 0.41
C VAL A 653 -36.01 -6.70 -0.26
N LEU A 654 -36.36 -7.16 -1.48
CA LEU A 654 -35.54 -8.06 -2.26
C LEU A 654 -34.68 -7.35 -3.30
N PHE A 655 -35.20 -6.26 -3.86
CA PHE A 655 -34.56 -5.49 -4.91
C PHE A 655 -34.37 -4.05 -4.49
N LEU A 656 -33.20 -3.48 -4.83
CA LEU A 656 -32.86 -2.07 -4.64
C LEU A 656 -32.86 -1.40 -6.02
N ARG A 657 -33.49 -0.22 -6.14
CA ARG A 657 -33.48 0.53 -7.41
C ARG A 657 -32.11 1.12 -7.66
N ASP A 658 -31.65 0.97 -8.89
CA ASP A 658 -30.44 1.63 -9.33
C ASP A 658 -30.60 3.17 -9.27
N LYS A 659 -29.55 3.85 -8.86
CA LYS A 659 -29.57 5.30 -8.68
C LYS A 659 -29.68 6.05 -10.01
N GLU A 660 -28.94 5.61 -11.01
CA GLU A 660 -28.84 6.25 -12.31
C GLU A 660 -30.00 5.85 -13.24
N ASN A 661 -30.39 4.58 -13.20
CA ASN A 661 -31.47 4.08 -14.01
C ASN A 661 -32.56 3.40 -13.15
N LYS A 662 -33.62 4.15 -12.83
CA LYS A 662 -34.72 3.70 -11.99
C LYS A 662 -35.50 2.48 -12.51
N ARG A 663 -35.24 2.03 -13.73
CA ARG A 663 -35.81 0.81 -14.32
C ARG A 663 -34.88 -0.40 -14.18
N ARG A 664 -33.75 -0.26 -13.46
CA ARG A 664 -32.83 -1.35 -13.16
C ARG A 664 -32.73 -1.57 -11.67
N TYR A 665 -32.31 -2.78 -11.29
CA TYR A 665 -32.35 -3.25 -9.91
C TYR A 665 -31.06 -3.94 -9.51
N HIS A 666 -30.64 -3.68 -8.27
CA HIS A 666 -29.64 -4.48 -7.57
C HIS A 666 -30.35 -5.50 -6.68
N ILE A 667 -29.70 -6.62 -6.43
CA ILE A 667 -30.17 -7.60 -5.45
C ILE A 667 -29.82 -7.12 -4.04
N ASN A 668 -30.77 -7.19 -3.11
CA ASN A 668 -30.48 -6.95 -1.69
C ASN A 668 -29.68 -8.11 -1.10
N ILE A 669 -28.48 -7.86 -0.59
CA ILE A 669 -27.63 -8.90 0.00
C ILE A 669 -28.29 -9.58 1.21
N GLY A 670 -29.06 -8.85 2.00
CA GLY A 670 -29.86 -9.36 3.12
C GLY A 670 -31.21 -9.96 2.70
N GLY A 671 -31.53 -9.99 1.40
CA GLY A 671 -32.86 -10.33 0.89
C GLY A 671 -33.37 -11.70 1.34
N LYS A 672 -32.51 -12.71 1.38
CA LYS A 672 -32.89 -14.10 1.80
C LYS A 672 -33.33 -14.20 3.27
N SER A 673 -33.01 -13.20 4.11
CA SER A 673 -33.39 -13.14 5.53
C SER A 673 -34.66 -12.33 5.79
N THR A 674 -35.33 -11.81 4.75
CA THR A 674 -36.50 -10.93 4.86
C THR A 674 -37.83 -11.69 4.90
N PHE A 675 -38.88 -11.07 5.46
CA PHE A 675 -40.25 -11.56 5.29
C PHE A 675 -40.67 -11.54 3.82
N ALA A 676 -40.17 -10.59 3.04
CA ALA A 676 -40.42 -10.54 1.58
C ALA A 676 -39.98 -11.82 0.88
N TYR A 677 -38.81 -12.38 1.21
CA TYR A 677 -38.34 -13.67 0.66
C TYR A 677 -39.22 -14.84 1.13
N SER A 678 -39.60 -14.85 2.41
CA SER A 678 -40.43 -15.94 2.95
C SER A 678 -41.81 -16.06 2.28
N ARG A 679 -42.32 -14.95 1.70
CA ARG A 679 -43.60 -14.90 0.98
C ARG A 679 -43.50 -15.35 -0.47
N LEU A 680 -42.33 -15.55 -1.03
CA LEU A 680 -42.17 -16.01 -2.41
C LEU A 680 -42.70 -17.44 -2.56
N GLU A 681 -43.41 -17.68 -3.66
CA GLU A 681 -43.69 -19.03 -4.09
C GLU A 681 -42.40 -19.79 -4.40
N GLU A 682 -42.41 -21.10 -4.35
CA GLU A 682 -41.24 -21.95 -4.55
C GLU A 682 -40.50 -21.65 -5.87
N LYS A 683 -41.26 -21.41 -6.95
CA LYS A 683 -40.74 -21.05 -8.26
C LYS A 683 -39.96 -19.73 -8.22
N ASP A 684 -40.56 -18.69 -7.66
CA ASP A 684 -39.94 -17.36 -7.56
C ASP A 684 -38.77 -17.35 -6.60
N ARG A 685 -38.83 -18.15 -5.53
CA ARG A 685 -37.72 -18.35 -4.60
C ARG A 685 -36.50 -18.95 -5.28
N LYS A 686 -36.68 -20.03 -6.07
CA LYS A 686 -35.61 -20.63 -6.87
C LYS A 686 -35.02 -19.64 -7.89
N ALA A 687 -35.90 -18.88 -8.56
CA ALA A 687 -35.44 -17.85 -9.50
C ALA A 687 -34.65 -16.72 -8.80
N TYR A 688 -35.13 -16.27 -7.64
CA TYR A 688 -34.40 -15.27 -6.84
C TYR A 688 -33.04 -15.78 -6.35
N ASP A 689 -32.97 -17.06 -5.92
CA ASP A 689 -31.71 -17.66 -5.50
C ASP A 689 -30.68 -17.71 -6.63
N ALA A 690 -31.14 -18.09 -7.85
CA ALA A 690 -30.28 -18.08 -9.03
C ALA A 690 -29.81 -16.68 -9.43
N LEU A 691 -30.71 -15.67 -9.36
CA LEU A 691 -30.38 -14.27 -9.59
C LEU A 691 -29.37 -13.75 -8.54
N PHE A 692 -29.55 -14.13 -7.27
CA PHE A 692 -28.66 -13.76 -6.19
C PHE A 692 -27.25 -14.30 -6.42
N ASP A 693 -27.14 -15.57 -6.76
CA ASP A 693 -25.84 -16.23 -6.98
C ASP A 693 -25.14 -15.65 -8.22
N ASP A 694 -25.86 -15.46 -9.33
CA ASP A 694 -25.31 -14.79 -10.51
C ASP A 694 -24.82 -13.37 -10.19
N PHE A 695 -25.67 -12.57 -9.51
CA PHE A 695 -25.40 -11.16 -9.23
C PHE A 695 -24.17 -10.94 -8.34
N PHE A 696 -23.98 -11.75 -7.28
CA PHE A 696 -22.90 -11.54 -6.33
C PHE A 696 -21.61 -12.27 -6.68
N TYR A 697 -21.66 -13.38 -7.46
CA TYR A 697 -20.52 -14.26 -7.66
C TYR A 697 -20.07 -14.47 -9.11
N HIS A 698 -20.84 -14.05 -10.12
CA HIS A 698 -20.53 -14.36 -11.52
C HIS A 698 -20.62 -13.16 -12.46
N ARG A 699 -21.75 -12.46 -12.44
CA ARG A 699 -22.15 -11.44 -13.42
C ARG A 699 -21.10 -10.35 -13.69
N HIS A 700 -20.30 -10.01 -12.72
CA HIS A 700 -19.48 -8.80 -12.73
C HIS A 700 -18.00 -9.05 -12.96
N ASP A 701 -17.51 -10.29 -12.97
CA ASP A 701 -16.08 -10.59 -12.88
C ASP A 701 -15.23 -9.88 -13.94
N GLU A 702 -15.59 -10.01 -15.22
CA GLU A 702 -14.85 -9.34 -16.31
C GLU A 702 -14.97 -7.81 -16.23
N PHE A 703 -16.14 -7.31 -15.91
CA PHE A 703 -16.41 -5.88 -15.76
C PHE A 703 -15.57 -5.28 -14.63
N TRP A 704 -15.53 -5.93 -13.48
CA TRP A 704 -14.70 -5.48 -12.35
C TRP A 704 -13.22 -5.62 -12.63
N ALA A 705 -12.79 -6.70 -13.30
CA ALA A 705 -11.39 -6.89 -13.68
C ALA A 705 -10.87 -5.73 -14.56
N ASN A 706 -11.63 -5.36 -15.57
CA ASN A 706 -11.25 -4.27 -16.50
C ASN A 706 -11.20 -2.92 -15.79
N GLY A 707 -12.21 -2.60 -14.98
CA GLY A 707 -12.23 -1.36 -14.20
C GLY A 707 -11.13 -1.30 -13.14
N ALA A 708 -10.80 -2.44 -12.51
CA ALA A 708 -9.72 -2.49 -11.52
C ALA A 708 -8.34 -2.31 -12.14
N ARG A 709 -8.08 -2.90 -13.32
CA ARG A 709 -6.81 -2.69 -14.06
C ARG A 709 -6.57 -1.21 -14.32
N GLU A 710 -7.58 -0.49 -14.81
CA GLU A 710 -7.47 0.95 -15.05
C GLU A 710 -7.15 1.73 -13.76
N LYS A 711 -7.92 1.50 -12.71
CA LYS A 711 -7.79 2.24 -11.45
C LYS A 711 -6.49 1.93 -10.71
N LEU A 712 -6.09 0.66 -10.63
CA LEU A 712 -4.88 0.24 -9.93
C LEU A 712 -3.61 0.69 -10.67
N ARG A 713 -3.64 0.84 -11.99
CA ARG A 713 -2.54 1.44 -12.75
C ARG A 713 -2.20 2.85 -12.29
N PHE A 714 -3.18 3.66 -11.91
CA PHE A 714 -2.91 4.98 -11.33
C PHE A 714 -2.04 4.90 -10.06
N LEU A 715 -2.12 3.79 -9.32
CA LEU A 715 -1.35 3.57 -8.10
C LEU A 715 0.02 2.93 -8.38
N THR A 716 0.10 2.09 -9.38
CA THR A 716 1.29 1.26 -9.60
C THR A 716 2.24 1.83 -10.65
N GLU A 717 1.78 2.50 -11.71
CA GLU A 717 2.65 2.87 -12.85
C GLU A 717 3.58 4.06 -12.59
N ASN A 718 3.23 4.95 -11.66
CA ASN A 718 4.00 6.17 -11.39
C ASN A 718 4.60 6.23 -9.98
N SER A 719 4.82 5.07 -9.38
CA SER A 719 5.45 4.98 -8.06
C SER A 719 6.58 3.96 -8.07
N SER A 720 7.71 4.31 -7.48
CA SER A 720 8.80 3.38 -7.22
C SER A 720 8.57 2.49 -5.98
N MET A 721 7.55 2.79 -5.17
CA MET A 721 7.24 2.03 -3.96
C MET A 721 6.66 0.65 -4.30
N LEU A 722 6.93 -0.34 -3.43
CA LEU A 722 6.35 -1.69 -3.53
C LEU A 722 4.86 -1.68 -3.12
N PRO A 723 3.92 -2.01 -4.02
CA PRO A 723 2.49 -2.05 -3.70
C PRO A 723 2.10 -3.36 -3.01
N CYS A 724 1.35 -3.25 -1.91
CA CYS A 724 0.77 -4.38 -1.19
C CYS A 724 -0.73 -4.14 -0.98
N ALA A 725 -1.56 -5.13 -1.26
CA ALA A 725 -2.99 -5.05 -1.08
C ALA A 725 -3.40 -5.44 0.36
N GLU A 726 -4.48 -4.86 0.86
CA GLU A 726 -5.33 -5.48 1.86
C GLU A 726 -6.55 -6.02 1.13
N ASP A 727 -6.65 -7.34 1.04
CA ASP A 727 -7.60 -8.05 0.20
C ASP A 727 -8.44 -9.06 1.01
N LEU A 728 -8.86 -8.64 2.20
CA LEU A 728 -9.75 -9.41 3.09
C LEU A 728 -11.22 -9.12 2.81
N GLY A 729 -12.10 -10.08 3.08
CA GLY A 729 -13.55 -9.96 2.95
C GLY A 729 -14.13 -10.74 1.78
N MET A 730 -15.19 -10.25 1.15
CA MET A 730 -15.86 -10.90 0.01
C MET A 730 -15.06 -10.67 -1.27
N ILE A 731 -14.19 -11.60 -1.63
CA ILE A 731 -13.20 -11.47 -2.71
C ILE A 731 -13.84 -11.85 -4.06
N PRO A 732 -13.79 -10.99 -5.11
CA PRO A 732 -14.23 -11.37 -6.47
C PRO A 732 -13.22 -12.33 -7.11
N ALA A 733 -13.71 -13.27 -7.93
CA ALA A 733 -12.86 -14.31 -8.53
C ALA A 733 -11.73 -13.74 -9.42
N CYS A 734 -11.97 -12.60 -10.07
CA CYS A 734 -10.99 -11.93 -10.94
C CYS A 734 -9.81 -11.29 -10.20
N MET A 735 -9.89 -11.05 -8.88
CA MET A 735 -8.95 -10.21 -8.16
C MET A 735 -7.52 -10.76 -8.21
N ARG A 736 -7.34 -12.04 -7.91
CA ARG A 736 -6.00 -12.67 -7.87
C ARG A 736 -5.25 -12.51 -9.20
N THR A 737 -5.96 -12.68 -10.32
CA THR A 737 -5.38 -12.49 -11.65
C THR A 737 -4.92 -11.05 -11.86
N VAL A 738 -5.77 -10.07 -11.52
CA VAL A 738 -5.44 -8.64 -11.70
C VAL A 738 -4.28 -8.21 -10.80
N LEU A 739 -4.24 -8.64 -9.53
CA LEU A 739 -3.13 -8.32 -8.62
C LEU A 739 -1.81 -8.93 -9.12
N ASN A 740 -1.82 -10.16 -9.60
CA ASN A 740 -0.63 -10.80 -10.16
C ASN A 740 -0.14 -10.09 -11.43
N GLU A 741 -1.06 -9.72 -12.34
CA GLU A 741 -0.72 -8.96 -13.56
C GLU A 741 -0.05 -7.61 -13.23
N LEU A 742 -0.51 -6.94 -12.17
CA LEU A 742 0.01 -5.65 -11.73
C LEU A 742 1.13 -5.75 -10.70
N GLN A 743 1.57 -6.96 -10.37
CA GLN A 743 2.61 -7.25 -9.39
C GLN A 743 2.35 -6.59 -8.02
N VAL A 744 1.09 -6.60 -7.58
CA VAL A 744 0.65 -6.14 -6.27
C VAL A 744 0.63 -7.33 -5.30
N LEU A 745 1.32 -7.22 -4.18
CA LEU A 745 1.37 -8.29 -3.18
C LEU A 745 0.01 -8.46 -2.50
N SER A 746 -0.51 -9.68 -2.45
CA SER A 746 -1.72 -10.02 -1.69
C SER A 746 -1.43 -10.11 -0.18
N LEU A 747 -2.45 -10.03 0.67
CA LEU A 747 -2.34 -10.26 2.11
C LEU A 747 -2.83 -11.68 2.44
N GLU A 748 -2.00 -12.46 3.11
CA GLU A 748 -2.34 -13.80 3.54
C GLU A 748 -2.38 -13.87 5.08
N VAL A 749 -3.53 -14.28 5.62
CA VAL A 749 -3.77 -14.41 7.07
C VAL A 749 -4.25 -15.82 7.36
N GLU A 750 -3.49 -16.60 8.14
CA GLU A 750 -3.78 -18.02 8.36
C GLU A 750 -5.16 -18.27 9.00
N THR A 751 -5.55 -17.42 9.94
CA THR A 751 -6.83 -17.53 10.66
C THR A 751 -8.03 -17.00 9.89
N MET A 752 -7.80 -16.38 8.73
CA MET A 752 -8.81 -15.86 7.80
C MET A 752 -8.58 -16.37 6.39
N PRO A 753 -8.82 -17.66 6.14
CA PRO A 753 -8.62 -18.23 4.80
C PRO A 753 -9.54 -17.56 3.78
N LYS A 754 -9.03 -17.35 2.57
CA LYS A 754 -9.77 -16.75 1.44
C LYS A 754 -10.84 -17.69 0.85
N TYR A 755 -10.83 -18.95 1.23
CA TYR A 755 -11.77 -19.96 0.76
C TYR A 755 -12.62 -20.49 1.91
N SER A 756 -13.93 -20.47 1.75
CA SER A 756 -14.90 -20.80 2.79
C SER A 756 -14.88 -22.27 3.27
N TRP A 757 -14.26 -23.18 2.49
CA TRP A 757 -14.11 -24.59 2.88
C TRP A 757 -12.89 -24.86 3.77
N GLN A 758 -12.03 -23.88 3.99
CA GLN A 758 -10.86 -23.98 4.85
C GLN A 758 -11.16 -23.40 6.23
N SER A 759 -10.76 -24.09 7.29
CA SER A 759 -10.76 -23.53 8.66
C SER A 759 -9.58 -22.60 8.91
N PHE A 760 -8.44 -22.93 8.31
CA PHE A 760 -7.18 -22.18 8.32
C PHE A 760 -6.55 -22.23 6.93
N ALA A 761 -5.86 -21.18 6.55
CA ALA A 761 -5.07 -21.17 5.32
C ALA A 761 -3.78 -21.98 5.56
N ASP A 762 -3.28 -22.65 4.52
CA ASP A 762 -1.96 -23.28 4.59
C ASP A 762 -0.89 -22.26 4.18
N VAL A 763 -0.14 -21.75 5.16
CA VAL A 763 0.90 -20.71 4.94
C VAL A 763 1.99 -21.18 3.98
N MET A 764 2.21 -22.50 3.84
CA MET A 764 3.17 -23.07 2.91
C MET A 764 2.70 -23.03 1.44
N GLN A 765 1.41 -22.74 1.21
CA GLN A 765 0.82 -22.54 -0.11
C GLN A 765 0.62 -21.07 -0.45
N ASN A 766 1.10 -20.15 0.37
CA ASN A 766 0.99 -18.73 0.09
C ASN A 766 1.62 -18.38 -1.26
N PRO A 767 1.04 -17.46 -2.03
CA PRO A 767 1.68 -16.94 -3.23
C PRO A 767 3.03 -16.29 -2.91
N LYS A 768 4.01 -16.42 -3.81
CA LYS A 768 5.30 -15.73 -3.63
C LYS A 768 5.13 -14.22 -3.53
N LEU A 769 4.27 -13.62 -4.36
CA LEU A 769 3.94 -12.20 -4.32
C LEU A 769 2.85 -11.93 -3.26
N SER A 770 3.19 -12.09 -2.00
CA SER A 770 2.28 -11.86 -0.89
C SER A 770 2.99 -11.30 0.35
N VAL A 771 2.18 -10.76 1.23
CA VAL A 771 2.52 -10.41 2.61
C VAL A 771 1.84 -11.43 3.50
N ASP A 772 2.61 -12.21 4.24
CA ASP A 772 2.12 -13.14 5.25
C ASP A 772 2.08 -12.48 6.62
N THR A 773 1.02 -12.71 7.39
CA THR A 773 0.89 -12.23 8.76
C THR A 773 0.03 -13.16 9.61
N ILE A 774 0.29 -13.21 10.92
CA ILE A 774 -0.52 -13.97 11.89
C ILE A 774 -1.84 -13.25 12.12
N THR A 775 -1.77 -11.97 12.46
CA THR A 775 -2.93 -11.11 12.74
C THR A 775 -2.72 -9.71 12.16
N THR A 776 -3.81 -8.97 12.00
CA THR A 776 -3.78 -7.55 11.62
C THR A 776 -4.21 -6.67 12.80
N HIS A 777 -4.05 -5.36 12.66
CA HIS A 777 -4.50 -4.38 13.65
C HIS A 777 -6.04 -4.34 13.84
N ASP A 778 -6.81 -4.91 12.89
CA ASP A 778 -8.28 -5.01 12.94
C ASP A 778 -8.77 -6.32 13.58
N MET A 779 -7.85 -7.16 14.02
CA MET A 779 -8.13 -8.46 14.63
C MET A 779 -7.65 -8.51 16.07
N ALA A 780 -8.12 -9.50 16.81
CA ALA A 780 -7.52 -9.85 18.09
C ALA A 780 -6.09 -10.37 17.87
N PRO A 781 -5.05 -9.88 18.58
CA PRO A 781 -3.72 -10.49 18.55
C PRO A 781 -3.77 -11.97 18.88
N LEU A 782 -2.78 -12.75 18.43
CA LEU A 782 -2.74 -14.21 18.53
C LEU A 782 -3.15 -14.76 19.91
N ARG A 783 -2.58 -14.20 20.99
CA ARG A 783 -2.86 -14.63 22.37
C ARG A 783 -4.31 -14.36 22.78
N LEU A 784 -4.86 -13.22 22.37
CA LEU A 784 -6.25 -12.86 22.66
C LEU A 784 -7.23 -13.69 21.82
N TRP A 785 -6.91 -13.91 20.54
CA TRP A 785 -7.67 -14.80 19.65
C TRP A 785 -7.74 -16.21 20.22
N TRP A 786 -6.59 -16.76 20.66
CA TRP A 786 -6.52 -18.08 21.28
C TRP A 786 -7.44 -18.22 22.50
N LYS A 787 -7.43 -17.21 23.36
CA LYS A 787 -8.26 -17.17 24.58
C LYS A 787 -9.77 -17.01 24.27
N ARG A 788 -10.12 -16.19 23.27
CA ARG A 788 -11.51 -15.90 22.90
C ARG A 788 -12.18 -16.99 22.06
N CYS A 789 -11.40 -17.77 21.33
CA CYS A 789 -11.88 -18.77 20.39
C CYS A 789 -11.40 -20.19 20.76
N PRO A 790 -11.73 -20.73 21.95
CA PRO A 790 -11.14 -21.98 22.46
C PRO A 790 -11.41 -23.19 21.54
N ALA A 791 -12.54 -23.26 20.84
CA ALA A 791 -12.83 -24.32 19.88
C ALA A 791 -11.89 -24.26 18.66
N LYS A 792 -11.66 -23.05 18.10
CA LYS A 792 -10.72 -22.83 17.01
C LYS A 792 -9.26 -23.01 17.45
N ALA A 793 -8.92 -22.59 18.67
CA ALA A 793 -7.60 -22.82 19.24
C ALA A 793 -7.32 -24.32 19.42
N GLN A 794 -8.31 -25.13 19.84
CA GLN A 794 -8.18 -26.59 19.90
C GLN A 794 -7.99 -27.20 18.51
N GLU A 795 -8.76 -26.76 17.52
CA GLU A 795 -8.63 -27.20 16.11
C GLU A 795 -7.23 -26.86 15.57
N TYR A 796 -6.75 -25.65 15.81
CA TYR A 796 -5.40 -25.19 15.41
C TYR A 796 -4.31 -26.03 16.09
N PHE A 797 -4.42 -26.26 17.37
CA PHE A 797 -3.48 -27.07 18.15
C PHE A 797 -3.33 -28.50 17.59
N ASN A 798 -4.46 -29.15 17.24
CA ASN A 798 -4.44 -30.50 16.72
C ASN A 798 -4.03 -30.58 15.24
N ASN A 799 -4.61 -29.72 14.39
CA ASN A 799 -4.52 -29.87 12.93
C ASN A 799 -3.34 -29.12 12.32
N ILE A 800 -2.96 -27.98 12.93
CA ILE A 800 -1.88 -27.13 12.40
C ILE A 800 -0.57 -27.37 13.15
N LEU A 801 -0.60 -27.40 14.48
CA LEU A 801 0.59 -27.69 15.29
C LEU A 801 0.83 -29.21 15.49
N HIS A 802 -0.06 -30.06 14.97
CA HIS A 802 0.02 -31.53 15.06
C HIS A 802 0.24 -32.06 16.47
N ARG A 803 -0.44 -31.45 17.45
CA ARG A 803 -0.30 -31.80 18.86
C ARG A 803 -1.53 -32.55 19.35
N GLU A 804 -1.31 -33.56 20.20
CA GLU A 804 -2.36 -34.34 20.84
C GLU A 804 -2.79 -33.73 22.18
N GLY A 805 -4.00 -34.03 22.59
CA GLY A 805 -4.53 -33.64 23.89
C GLY A 805 -5.29 -32.30 23.84
N LYS A 806 -5.43 -31.69 25.03
CA LYS A 806 -6.17 -30.42 25.18
C LYS A 806 -5.25 -29.24 25.01
N ALA A 807 -5.68 -28.30 24.16
CA ALA A 807 -4.98 -27.03 23.98
C ALA A 807 -4.92 -26.24 25.30
N PRO A 808 -3.80 -25.61 25.65
CA PRO A 808 -3.69 -24.78 26.85
C PRO A 808 -4.67 -23.61 26.80
N GLN A 809 -5.17 -23.16 27.94
CA GLN A 809 -6.08 -22.01 28.01
C GLN A 809 -5.39 -20.70 27.61
N GLU A 810 -4.11 -20.59 27.95
CA GLU A 810 -3.26 -19.45 27.55
C GLU A 810 -2.10 -19.95 26.70
N LEU A 811 -1.80 -19.21 25.67
CA LEU A 811 -0.73 -19.51 24.74
C LEU A 811 0.63 -19.21 25.39
N SER A 812 1.49 -20.23 25.52
CA SER A 812 2.85 -20.08 26.08
C SER A 812 3.78 -19.38 25.09
N GLY A 813 4.89 -18.82 25.60
CA GLY A 813 5.91 -18.22 24.76
C GLY A 813 6.52 -19.20 23.73
N VAL A 814 6.63 -20.47 24.10
CA VAL A 814 7.13 -21.53 23.21
C VAL A 814 6.16 -21.80 22.06
N LEU A 815 4.86 -21.85 22.32
CA LEU A 815 3.87 -22.04 21.27
C LEU A 815 3.75 -20.78 20.36
N CYS A 816 3.89 -19.59 20.93
CA CYS A 816 3.98 -18.37 20.13
C CYS A 816 5.19 -18.42 19.18
N GLU A 817 6.35 -18.86 19.66
CA GLU A 817 7.57 -19.02 18.85
C GLU A 817 7.38 -20.03 17.72
N GLU A 818 6.74 -21.16 17.97
CA GLU A 818 6.44 -22.19 16.98
C GLU A 818 5.54 -21.62 15.86
N ILE A 819 4.51 -20.84 16.24
CA ILE A 819 3.61 -20.18 15.27
C ILE A 819 4.36 -19.12 14.46
N VAL A 820 5.15 -18.27 15.12
CA VAL A 820 5.98 -17.26 14.43
C VAL A 820 6.94 -17.93 13.44
N ARG A 821 7.63 -18.99 13.83
CA ARG A 821 8.53 -19.79 12.97
C ARG A 821 7.80 -20.28 11.73
N ARG A 822 6.62 -20.87 11.89
CA ARG A 822 5.80 -21.39 10.80
C ARG A 822 5.49 -20.30 9.75
N HIS A 823 5.15 -19.10 10.18
CA HIS A 823 4.93 -17.98 9.27
C HIS A 823 6.22 -17.49 8.60
N LEU A 824 7.34 -17.48 9.32
CA LEU A 824 8.64 -17.13 8.74
C LEU A 824 9.10 -18.14 7.68
N GLU A 825 8.70 -19.40 7.76
CA GLU A 825 8.99 -20.44 6.76
C GLU A 825 8.17 -20.28 5.46
N SER A 826 7.09 -19.50 5.47
CA SER A 826 6.20 -19.32 4.32
C SER A 826 6.96 -18.87 3.05
N PRO A 827 6.46 -19.17 1.84
CA PRO A 827 7.07 -18.74 0.59
C PRO A 827 6.82 -17.26 0.26
N SER A 828 6.05 -16.56 1.07
CA SER A 828 5.70 -15.14 0.89
C SER A 828 6.93 -14.25 0.81
N LEU A 829 6.94 -13.29 -0.09
CA LEU A 829 8.03 -12.31 -0.25
C LEU A 829 8.28 -11.53 1.04
N LEU A 830 7.20 -11.11 1.72
CA LEU A 830 7.26 -10.42 3.00
C LEU A 830 6.49 -11.22 4.07
N CYS A 831 7.08 -11.38 5.24
CA CYS A 831 6.40 -11.87 6.44
C CYS A 831 6.39 -10.73 7.47
N ILE A 832 5.25 -10.06 7.65
CA ILE A 832 5.12 -8.87 8.50
C ILE A 832 4.18 -9.18 9.64
N ILE A 833 4.74 -9.50 10.80
CA ILE A 833 3.99 -9.97 11.97
C ILE A 833 3.68 -8.79 12.90
N ALA A 834 2.50 -8.78 13.50
CA ALA A 834 2.11 -7.78 14.48
C ALA A 834 3.08 -7.74 15.67
N TRP A 835 3.39 -6.54 16.17
CA TRP A 835 4.34 -6.37 17.27
C TRP A 835 3.96 -7.19 18.50
N GLN A 836 2.68 -7.26 18.81
CA GLN A 836 2.13 -8.03 19.94
C GLN A 836 2.41 -9.52 19.79
N ASP A 837 2.37 -10.06 18.57
CA ASP A 837 2.60 -11.46 18.29
C ASP A 837 4.10 -11.81 18.39
N TRP A 838 5.00 -10.89 18.00
CA TRP A 838 6.43 -11.01 18.29
C TRP A 838 6.71 -11.03 19.79
N LEU A 839 6.12 -10.09 20.56
CA LEU A 839 6.28 -10.04 22.02
C LEU A 839 5.69 -11.28 22.71
N GLY A 840 4.68 -11.91 22.10
CA GLY A 840 4.08 -13.16 22.60
C GLY A 840 5.08 -14.26 22.90
N MET A 841 6.23 -14.27 22.22
CA MET A 841 7.32 -15.26 22.42
C MET A 841 8.11 -15.07 23.73
N ASP A 842 8.02 -13.91 24.37
CA ASP A 842 8.76 -13.60 25.60
C ASP A 842 7.80 -13.29 26.76
N GLU A 843 7.78 -14.13 27.77
CA GLU A 843 6.83 -14.01 28.89
C GLU A 843 7.07 -12.81 29.80
N LYS A 844 8.23 -12.15 29.68
CA LYS A 844 8.57 -10.95 30.46
C LYS A 844 8.23 -9.66 29.73
N LEU A 845 8.30 -9.67 28.40
CA LEU A 845 8.06 -8.49 27.56
C LEU A 845 6.59 -8.36 27.13
N ARG A 846 5.86 -9.49 27.01
CA ARG A 846 4.45 -9.52 26.63
C ARG A 846 3.55 -8.98 27.75
N SER A 847 2.40 -8.39 27.39
CA SER A 847 1.41 -7.97 28.38
C SER A 847 0.89 -9.14 29.22
N GLN A 848 0.67 -8.91 30.52
CA GLN A 848 -0.05 -9.86 31.37
C GLN A 848 -1.55 -9.89 31.06
N HIS A 849 -2.05 -8.89 30.34
CA HIS A 849 -3.44 -8.69 29.97
C HIS A 849 -3.61 -8.66 28.45
N PRO A 850 -3.77 -9.83 27.79
CA PRO A 850 -3.89 -9.89 26.33
C PRO A 850 -4.96 -8.97 25.74
N GLU A 851 -6.00 -8.65 26.52
CA GLU A 851 -7.07 -7.74 26.14
C GLU A 851 -6.58 -6.30 25.89
N SER A 852 -5.53 -5.89 26.60
CA SER A 852 -4.93 -4.55 26.44
C SER A 852 -4.11 -4.40 25.15
N GLU A 853 -3.75 -5.52 24.52
CA GLU A 853 -2.95 -5.57 23.30
C GLU A 853 -3.78 -5.34 22.03
N GLN A 854 -5.12 -5.40 22.12
CA GLN A 854 -5.99 -5.16 20.96
C GLN A 854 -5.98 -3.71 20.54
N ILE A 855 -5.66 -3.44 19.27
CA ILE A 855 -5.60 -2.10 18.69
C ILE A 855 -6.98 -1.65 18.28
N ASN A 856 -7.66 -2.42 17.43
CA ASN A 856 -8.99 -2.12 16.91
C ASN A 856 -9.96 -3.29 17.14
N ASN A 857 -11.23 -2.97 17.23
CA ASN A 857 -12.35 -3.91 17.18
C ASN A 857 -13.42 -3.34 16.23
N PRO A 858 -13.45 -3.75 14.96
CA PRO A 858 -14.39 -3.19 13.96
C PRO A 858 -15.87 -3.37 14.32
N ALA A 859 -16.20 -4.31 15.21
CA ALA A 859 -17.57 -4.52 15.70
C ALA A 859 -18.01 -3.50 16.77
N ASP A 860 -17.07 -2.75 17.37
CA ASP A 860 -17.35 -1.75 18.40
C ASP A 860 -17.25 -0.33 17.82
N PRO A 861 -18.38 0.36 17.58
CA PRO A 861 -18.38 1.72 17.02
C PRO A 861 -17.78 2.77 17.96
N HIS A 862 -17.52 2.43 19.22
CA HIS A 862 -16.94 3.31 20.22
C HIS A 862 -15.49 2.94 20.56
N GLN A 863 -14.85 2.10 19.74
CA GLN A 863 -13.45 1.75 19.90
C GLN A 863 -12.56 2.99 19.70
N TYR A 864 -11.69 3.25 20.68
CA TYR A 864 -10.67 4.29 20.59
C TYR A 864 -9.29 3.69 20.39
N TRP A 865 -8.49 4.29 19.51
CA TRP A 865 -7.15 3.82 19.16
C TRP A 865 -6.13 4.38 20.17
N ARG A 866 -5.80 3.58 21.19
CA ARG A 866 -5.01 4.01 22.35
C ARG A 866 -3.94 3.02 22.81
N TYR A 867 -3.77 1.92 22.08
CA TYR A 867 -2.76 0.92 22.40
C TYR A 867 -1.36 1.53 22.51
N ARG A 868 -0.59 1.14 23.53
CA ARG A 868 0.83 1.47 23.70
C ARG A 868 1.60 0.22 24.11
N MET A 869 2.86 0.12 23.64
CA MET A 869 3.79 -0.89 24.09
C MET A 869 3.95 -0.80 25.61
N GLU A 870 3.94 -1.93 26.33
CA GLU A 870 4.24 -1.96 27.75
C GLU A 870 5.72 -1.70 28.01
N CYS A 871 6.64 -2.38 27.28
CA CYS A 871 8.07 -2.14 27.35
C CYS A 871 8.46 -0.88 26.56
N THR A 872 9.49 -0.19 27.02
CA THR A 872 10.14 0.88 26.24
C THR A 872 11.13 0.28 25.23
N ILE A 873 11.46 1.04 24.17
CA ILE A 873 12.47 0.64 23.18
C ILE A 873 13.84 0.42 23.86
N GLU A 874 14.14 1.17 24.92
CA GLU A 874 15.36 1.01 25.71
C GLU A 874 15.35 -0.36 26.44
N GLN A 875 14.26 -0.73 27.10
CA GLN A 875 14.10 -2.06 27.75
C GLN A 875 14.20 -3.20 26.74
N LEU A 876 13.61 -3.00 25.53
CA LEU A 876 13.72 -3.94 24.44
C LEU A 876 15.18 -4.14 24.01
N ALA A 877 15.95 -3.06 23.87
CA ALA A 877 17.36 -3.08 23.50
C ALA A 877 18.28 -3.71 24.58
N GLU A 878 17.85 -3.75 25.84
CA GLU A 878 18.51 -4.42 26.94
C GLU A 878 18.29 -5.94 26.97
N ASN A 879 17.17 -6.44 26.41
CA ASN A 879 16.82 -7.87 26.40
C ASN A 879 17.57 -8.63 25.29
N LYS A 880 18.83 -8.98 25.57
CA LYS A 880 19.70 -9.71 24.62
C LYS A 880 19.19 -11.11 24.28
N GLN A 881 18.47 -11.74 25.16
CA GLN A 881 17.91 -13.07 24.93
C GLN A 881 16.81 -13.00 23.85
N PHE A 882 15.93 -12.01 23.91
CA PHE A 882 14.89 -11.81 22.93
C PHE A 882 15.49 -11.40 21.57
N GLU A 883 16.49 -10.49 21.54
CA GLU A 883 17.23 -10.13 20.34
C GLU A 883 17.82 -11.37 19.66
N GLN A 884 18.53 -12.23 20.40
CA GLN A 884 19.15 -13.43 19.84
C GLN A 884 18.11 -14.44 19.35
N LYS A 885 16.99 -14.58 20.05
CA LYS A 885 15.87 -15.44 19.63
C LYS A 885 15.35 -15.03 18.25
N ILE A 886 15.10 -13.75 18.01
CA ILE A 886 14.66 -13.24 16.70
C ILE A 886 15.72 -13.53 15.63
N ILE A 887 16.99 -13.20 15.89
CA ILE A 887 18.07 -13.43 14.93
C ILE A 887 18.17 -14.91 14.55
N SER A 888 18.09 -15.82 15.53
CA SER A 888 18.18 -17.26 15.27
C SER A 888 16.99 -17.74 14.41
N LEU A 889 15.77 -17.28 14.69
CA LEU A 889 14.58 -17.59 13.91
C LEU A 889 14.72 -17.15 12.46
N LEU A 890 15.22 -15.93 12.22
CA LEU A 890 15.40 -15.40 10.87
C LEU A 890 16.50 -16.17 10.11
N GLU A 891 17.59 -16.52 10.78
CA GLU A 891 18.67 -17.33 10.16
C GLU A 891 18.21 -18.74 9.82
N GLU A 892 17.45 -19.39 10.68
CA GLU A 892 16.92 -20.75 10.48
C GLU A 892 15.88 -20.82 9.36
N THR A 893 15.09 -19.73 9.17
CA THR A 893 14.04 -19.63 8.14
C THR A 893 14.49 -18.95 6.86
N ALA A 894 15.77 -18.58 6.75
CA ALA A 894 16.39 -17.90 5.61
C ALA A 894 15.69 -16.58 5.22
N ARG A 895 15.36 -15.75 6.24
CA ARG A 895 14.82 -14.40 6.05
C ARG A 895 15.77 -13.31 6.52
#